data_d947137b00820e723b1bb88479c96323
#
_entry.id   d947137b00820e723b1bb88479c96323
#
_cell.length_a   1.000
_cell.length_b   1.000
_cell.length_c   1.000
_cell.angle_alpha   90.00
_cell.angle_beta   90.00
_cell.angle_gamma   90.00
#
_symmetry.space_group_name_H-M   'P 1'
#
loop_
_entity.id
_entity.type
_entity.pdbx_description
1 polymer ?
#
loop_
_entity_poly.entity_id
_entity_poly.type
_entity_poly.pdbx_seq_one_letter_code
_entity_poly.pdbx_strand_id
1 'polypeptide(L)'
;MKRSKDKFYMKQIFDCISDGEIIATGKIAKEIGLSEKSVRNRLNELSDFLLENKLGEIQRKPRVGIWLEANENQKEEIQKILSDENLQVGNYDPRDRVNEILKVFFNLRPWQTMTTQKLAEKLFLSVPTMLKVLKECEEWLEVYHISLVNERGKGYRLKSEENEYRVALKNLIMMKKPGEEIKENIDYFFSNIDVSAIRKCIIQTENEWDYHFTDESFYEILIYCCIAYKRKELALPLVSDYFPEELKILKKYNEYAFTVAIFEKLEEVFHVHFLIEDVLFLSIQILCSKFIGISDVDVTLSQVKKYDNKLVDFVDRMLKVIRDILDVDLTSDEKVKESLIIHLRPTIFRLRYGTPQKNALIDFIKKEYKNVFRASWAISILFEEYYGLQITEDEIGYIVLYIQAAIERKKHQYRTVMVSNFNMGHTQLVKEKIKKSVPEIDEIKFVSIHDFKIADYEDYDIIISTEERKEKDKRIVVIPNILNETGISTLRAHLDNMNSIMIENATPFSPECFILFSPEFIFTDLEVKTKEECLKIMSQAMEEKHVVTEDFYDSVMDRESKTTTTIGNGVSLPHGSLTAVNESKVGIAILKNPIMWDNEQVQVVFLLAFRLSTRDEISRIQMFYKEYVTLIDSEEKLEKLKSMKSNIELYKYLIQ
;
A
#
# COMPACT_ATOMS: atom_id res chain seq x y z
N MET A 1 30.98 9.03 32.59
CA MET A 1 30.54 7.89 31.75
C MET A 1 30.45 6.55 32.50
N LYS A 2 31.46 6.08 33.25
CA LYS A 2 31.33 4.86 34.06
C LYS A 2 30.20 4.92 35.12
N ARG A 3 30.06 6.03 35.80
CA ARG A 3 29.02 6.24 36.85
C ARG A 3 27.57 6.19 36.37
N SER A 4 27.27 6.57 35.13
CA SER A 4 25.90 6.58 34.59
C SER A 4 25.38 5.16 34.25
N LYS A 5 26.24 4.33 33.65
CA LYS A 5 25.95 2.92 33.33
C LYS A 5 25.77 2.06 34.58
N ASP A 6 26.51 2.42 35.63
CA ASP A 6 26.45 1.71 36.89
C ASP A 6 25.13 1.98 37.62
N LYS A 7 24.59 3.23 37.62
CA LYS A 7 23.30 3.61 38.19
C LYS A 7 22.12 2.90 37.49
N PHE A 8 22.16 2.77 36.18
CA PHE A 8 21.08 2.11 35.42
C PHE A 8 20.89 0.65 35.82
N TYR A 9 21.98 -0.13 35.83
CA TYR A 9 21.88 -1.52 36.25
C TYR A 9 21.58 -1.68 37.75
N MET A 10 22.03 -0.73 38.57
CA MET A 10 21.64 -0.68 39.97
C MET A 10 20.13 -0.49 40.13
N LYS A 11 19.51 0.38 39.30
CA LYS A 11 18.06 0.58 39.31
C LYS A 11 17.32 -0.69 38.91
N GLN A 12 17.69 -1.35 37.81
CA GLN A 12 17.06 -2.59 37.40
C GLN A 12 17.17 -3.71 38.43
N ILE A 13 18.33 -3.80 39.10
CA ILE A 13 18.51 -4.77 40.18
C ILE A 13 17.66 -4.37 41.40
N PHE A 14 17.60 -3.09 41.72
CA PHE A 14 16.73 -2.58 42.80
C PHE A 14 15.26 -2.91 42.52
N ASP A 15 14.79 -2.66 41.27
CA ASP A 15 13.40 -2.97 40.86
C ASP A 15 13.08 -4.47 41.06
N CYS A 16 14.04 -5.38 40.79
CA CYS A 16 13.88 -6.82 41.01
C CYS A 16 13.81 -7.25 42.48
N ILE A 17 14.37 -6.48 43.41
CA ILE A 17 14.47 -6.84 44.84
C ILE A 17 13.68 -5.91 45.77
N SER A 18 13.03 -4.86 45.24
CA SER A 18 12.31 -3.82 45.99
C SER A 18 11.08 -4.36 46.71
N ASP A 19 10.41 -5.37 46.18
CA ASP A 19 9.21 -5.97 46.73
C ASP A 19 9.48 -6.81 47.99
N GLY A 20 10.74 -6.98 48.38
CA GLY A 20 11.13 -7.75 49.54
C GLY A 20 11.05 -9.28 49.35
N GLU A 21 10.73 -9.73 48.14
CA GLU A 21 10.74 -11.16 47.79
C GLU A 21 12.18 -11.67 47.65
N ILE A 22 12.37 -12.93 48.08
CA ILE A 22 13.67 -13.57 47.95
C ILE A 22 13.87 -14.07 46.51
N ILE A 23 14.86 -13.49 45.79
CA ILE A 23 15.10 -13.80 44.41
C ILE A 23 16.51 -14.41 44.20
N ALA A 24 16.65 -15.39 43.30
CA ALA A 24 17.95 -15.98 42.97
C ALA A 24 18.72 -15.08 41.96
N THR A 25 20.05 -14.96 42.13
CA THR A 25 20.92 -14.17 41.20
C THR A 25 20.74 -14.59 39.73
N GLY A 26 20.53 -15.87 39.45
CA GLY A 26 20.29 -16.38 38.10
C GLY A 26 18.98 -15.90 37.51
N LYS A 27 17.94 -15.69 38.35
CA LYS A 27 16.66 -15.13 37.87
C LYS A 27 16.81 -13.65 37.53
N ILE A 28 17.48 -12.87 38.41
CA ILE A 28 17.82 -11.45 38.12
C ILE A 28 18.65 -11.36 36.83
N ALA A 29 19.66 -12.22 36.67
CA ALA A 29 20.53 -12.24 35.50
C ALA A 29 19.74 -12.47 34.17
N LYS A 30 18.77 -13.36 34.20
CA LYS A 30 17.90 -13.68 33.08
C LYS A 30 16.92 -12.53 32.77
N GLU A 31 16.39 -11.89 33.78
CA GLU A 31 15.41 -10.80 33.69
C GLU A 31 16.02 -9.52 33.12
N ILE A 32 17.23 -9.17 33.55
CA ILE A 32 17.96 -7.96 33.10
C ILE A 32 18.95 -8.21 31.95
N GLY A 33 19.03 -9.43 31.43
CA GLY A 33 19.87 -9.78 30.28
C GLY A 33 21.38 -9.71 30.52
N LEU A 34 21.85 -9.92 31.76
CA LEU A 34 23.26 -9.92 32.14
C LEU A 34 23.76 -11.31 32.54
N SER A 35 25.10 -11.50 32.56
CA SER A 35 25.69 -12.68 33.16
C SER A 35 25.56 -12.63 34.69
N GLU A 36 25.43 -13.80 35.36
CA GLU A 36 25.39 -13.85 36.83
C GLU A 36 26.58 -13.17 37.50
N LYS A 37 27.78 -13.25 36.88
CA LYS A 37 28.97 -12.57 37.34
C LYS A 37 28.80 -11.06 37.32
N SER A 38 28.23 -10.52 36.26
CA SER A 38 27.94 -9.09 36.12
C SER A 38 26.92 -8.63 37.15
N VAL A 39 25.86 -9.41 37.37
CA VAL A 39 24.83 -9.13 38.39
C VAL A 39 25.46 -9.10 39.79
N ARG A 40 26.30 -10.07 40.12
CA ARG A 40 26.98 -10.08 41.43
C ARG A 40 27.84 -8.84 41.67
N ASN A 41 28.60 -8.39 40.66
CA ASN A 41 29.39 -7.17 40.77
C ASN A 41 28.48 -5.93 40.99
N ARG A 42 27.41 -5.81 40.25
CA ARG A 42 26.45 -4.70 40.41
C ARG A 42 25.67 -4.72 41.73
N LEU A 43 25.35 -5.93 42.21
CA LEU A 43 24.79 -6.10 43.52
C LEU A 43 25.73 -5.66 44.64
N ASN A 44 27.03 -5.83 44.47
CA ASN A 44 28.00 -5.30 45.45
C ASN A 44 28.03 -3.77 45.40
N GLU A 45 28.10 -3.18 44.19
CA GLU A 45 28.09 -1.73 44.03
C GLU A 45 26.78 -1.11 44.58
N LEU A 46 25.59 -1.74 44.37
CA LEU A 46 24.36 -1.32 44.93
C LEU A 46 24.33 -1.46 46.47
N SER A 47 24.86 -2.55 47.00
CA SER A 47 24.99 -2.79 48.46
C SER A 47 25.84 -1.73 49.12
N ASP A 48 27.00 -1.42 48.55
CA ASP A 48 27.91 -0.37 49.07
C ASP A 48 27.21 0.99 49.02
N PHE A 49 26.52 1.32 47.93
CA PHE A 49 25.73 2.56 47.80
C PHE A 49 24.64 2.69 48.85
N LEU A 50 23.90 1.62 49.14
CA LEU A 50 22.82 1.63 50.13
C LEU A 50 23.36 1.81 51.55
N LEU A 51 24.47 1.14 51.88
CA LEU A 51 25.14 1.25 53.18
C LEU A 51 25.72 2.65 53.40
N GLU A 52 26.43 3.22 52.41
CA GLU A 52 27.02 4.56 52.50
C GLU A 52 25.93 5.65 52.72
N ASN A 53 24.76 5.48 52.13
CA ASN A 53 23.66 6.44 52.22
C ASN A 53 22.63 6.11 53.35
N LYS A 54 22.83 5.04 54.11
CA LYS A 54 21.92 4.56 55.17
C LYS A 54 20.50 4.27 54.69
N LEU A 55 20.39 3.74 53.44
CA LEU A 55 19.12 3.51 52.73
C LEU A 55 18.64 2.05 52.81
N GLY A 56 19.25 1.23 53.66
CA GLY A 56 18.91 -0.18 53.81
C GLY A 56 20.08 -1.11 53.52
N GLU A 57 19.83 -2.42 53.52
CA GLU A 57 20.84 -3.43 53.36
C GLU A 57 20.38 -4.56 52.40
N ILE A 58 21.25 -5.04 51.53
CA ILE A 58 20.99 -6.20 50.68
C ILE A 58 21.45 -7.48 51.41
N GLN A 59 20.49 -8.29 51.84
CA GLN A 59 20.75 -9.59 52.46
C GLN A 59 20.95 -10.67 51.41
N ARG A 60 21.91 -11.58 51.71
CA ARG A 60 22.29 -12.70 50.84
C ARG A 60 22.45 -13.97 51.64
N LYS A 61 21.70 -15.02 51.28
CA LYS A 61 21.82 -16.31 51.95
C LYS A 61 22.08 -17.40 50.91
N PRO A 62 23.19 -18.15 51.04
CA PRO A 62 23.52 -19.23 50.12
C PRO A 62 22.36 -20.22 49.93
N ARG A 63 22.04 -20.57 48.69
CA ARG A 63 20.95 -21.47 48.29
C ARG A 63 19.53 -20.99 48.60
N VAL A 64 19.37 -19.83 49.19
CA VAL A 64 18.07 -19.19 49.47
C VAL A 64 17.82 -18.09 48.45
N GLY A 65 18.66 -17.06 48.39
CA GLY A 65 18.53 -15.96 47.46
C GLY A 65 19.02 -14.62 48.03
N ILE A 66 18.53 -13.56 47.42
CA ILE A 66 18.86 -12.17 47.71
C ILE A 66 17.56 -11.41 47.91
N TRP A 67 17.53 -10.48 48.91
CA TRP A 67 16.41 -9.56 49.15
C TRP A 67 16.91 -8.26 49.75
N LEU A 68 16.10 -7.23 49.65
CA LEU A 68 16.37 -5.92 50.21
C LEU A 68 15.67 -5.76 51.58
N GLU A 69 16.43 -5.35 52.60
CA GLU A 69 15.89 -4.90 53.89
C GLU A 69 15.92 -3.38 53.91
N ALA A 70 14.75 -2.74 53.58
CA ALA A 70 14.53 -1.30 53.62
C ALA A 70 13.06 -1.02 53.93
N ASN A 71 12.77 0.07 54.66
CA ASN A 71 11.42 0.54 54.85
C ASN A 71 10.91 1.33 53.63
N GLU A 72 9.59 1.59 53.54
CA GLU A 72 8.97 2.24 52.38
C GLU A 72 9.57 3.62 52.08
N ASN A 73 9.85 4.45 53.08
CA ASN A 73 10.47 5.76 52.91
C ASN A 73 11.88 5.64 52.28
N GLN A 74 12.64 4.63 52.73
CA GLN A 74 13.98 4.33 52.16
C GLN A 74 13.88 3.85 50.74
N LYS A 75 12.89 3.01 50.39
CA LYS A 75 12.66 2.55 49.03
C LYS A 75 12.30 3.71 48.08
N GLU A 76 11.42 4.62 48.53
CA GLU A 76 11.07 5.82 47.75
C GLU A 76 12.31 6.72 47.55
N GLU A 77 13.16 6.88 48.54
CA GLU A 77 14.37 7.68 48.44
C GLU A 77 15.41 7.03 47.51
N ILE A 78 15.58 5.70 47.55
CA ILE A 78 16.41 4.94 46.63
C ILE A 78 15.89 5.12 45.20
N GLN A 79 14.59 4.97 45.02
CA GLN A 79 13.94 5.12 43.70
C GLN A 79 14.16 6.53 43.15
N LYS A 80 14.04 7.57 44.00
CA LYS A 80 14.27 8.95 43.60
C LYS A 80 15.74 9.21 43.22
N ILE A 81 16.72 8.70 44.00
CA ILE A 81 18.13 8.86 43.71
C ILE A 81 18.59 8.09 42.46
N LEU A 82 18.01 6.90 42.22
CA LEU A 82 18.30 6.08 41.05
C LEU A 82 17.50 6.51 39.80
N SER A 83 16.44 7.33 39.96
CA SER A 83 15.57 7.84 38.87
C SER A 83 15.92 9.25 38.42
N ASP A 84 17.20 9.62 38.41
CA ASP A 84 17.66 10.92 37.87
C ASP A 84 17.09 11.16 36.47
N GLU A 85 16.27 12.21 36.28
CA GLU A 85 15.42 12.49 35.12
C GLU A 85 16.17 12.65 33.77
N ASN A 86 17.50 12.60 33.75
CA ASN A 86 18.34 12.68 32.56
C ASN A 86 18.80 11.33 32.01
N LEU A 87 18.28 10.19 32.51
CA LEU A 87 18.62 8.85 32.04
C LEU A 87 17.35 8.02 31.78
N GLN A 88 16.58 8.43 30.76
CA GLN A 88 15.67 7.50 30.05
C GLN A 88 16.52 6.47 29.28
N VAL A 89 17.08 5.51 29.99
CA VAL A 89 17.55 4.27 29.37
C VAL A 89 16.40 3.27 29.54
N GLY A 90 15.35 3.44 28.71
CA GLY A 90 14.20 2.57 28.68
C GLY A 90 14.56 1.13 28.31
N ASN A 91 13.71 0.19 28.69
CA ASN A 91 13.58 -1.09 28.03
C ASN A 91 13.27 -0.81 26.55
N TYR A 92 14.32 -0.64 25.74
CA TYR A 92 14.13 -0.51 24.30
C TYR A 92 13.54 -1.81 23.78
N ASP A 93 12.29 -1.75 23.32
CA ASP A 93 11.79 -2.73 22.36
C ASP A 93 12.90 -2.92 21.29
N PRO A 94 13.15 -4.12 20.78
CA PRO A 94 14.09 -4.30 19.67
C PRO A 94 13.96 -3.27 18.55
N ARG A 95 12.72 -2.86 18.21
CA ARG A 95 12.42 -1.80 17.23
C ARG A 95 12.98 -0.42 17.62
N ASP A 96 12.97 -0.10 18.91
CA ASP A 96 13.52 1.17 19.41
C ASP A 96 15.04 1.27 19.20
N ARG A 97 15.76 0.15 19.27
CA ARG A 97 17.20 0.11 19.05
C ARG A 97 17.56 0.44 17.61
N VAL A 98 16.78 -0.07 16.66
CA VAL A 98 16.93 0.24 15.23
C VAL A 98 16.74 1.74 15.00
N ASN A 99 15.65 2.32 15.51
CA ASN A 99 15.36 3.75 15.36
C ASN A 99 16.48 4.63 15.94
N GLU A 100 17.00 4.30 17.13
CA GLU A 100 18.08 5.06 17.75
C GLU A 100 19.40 4.97 16.95
N ILE A 101 19.71 3.84 16.35
CA ILE A 101 20.87 3.70 15.48
C ILE A 101 20.67 4.46 14.16
N LEU A 102 19.49 4.37 13.56
CA LEU A 102 19.14 5.16 12.37
C LEU A 102 19.26 6.66 12.65
N LYS A 103 18.74 7.16 13.79
CA LYS A 103 18.92 8.56 14.22
C LYS A 103 20.41 8.96 14.29
N VAL A 104 21.27 8.06 14.76
CA VAL A 104 22.70 8.33 14.77
C VAL A 104 23.25 8.49 13.36
N PHE A 105 22.95 7.55 12.46
CA PHE A 105 23.46 7.58 11.09
C PHE A 105 22.96 8.79 10.30
N PHE A 106 21.69 9.13 10.39
CA PHE A 106 21.10 10.29 9.71
C PHE A 106 21.55 11.65 10.29
N ASN A 107 22.22 11.68 11.44
CA ASN A 107 22.87 12.87 11.97
C ASN A 107 24.36 12.99 11.60
N LEU A 108 24.95 11.96 11.00
CA LEU A 108 26.31 12.04 10.49
C LEU A 108 26.37 12.82 9.18
N ARG A 109 27.50 13.48 8.94
CA ARG A 109 27.79 14.02 7.60
C ARG A 109 28.07 12.87 6.63
N PRO A 110 27.85 13.05 5.30
CA PRO A 110 27.97 11.96 4.32
C PRO A 110 29.31 11.21 4.33
N TRP A 111 30.39 11.87 4.75
CA TRP A 111 31.75 11.30 4.84
C TRP A 111 32.13 10.78 6.23
N GLN A 112 31.27 10.99 7.24
CA GLN A 112 31.53 10.53 8.60
C GLN A 112 31.15 9.06 8.75
N THR A 113 31.98 8.33 9.49
CA THR A 113 31.78 6.93 9.82
C THR A 113 31.62 6.73 11.33
N MET A 114 30.92 5.65 11.71
CA MET A 114 30.76 5.25 13.11
C MET A 114 31.16 3.78 13.30
N THR A 115 32.05 3.48 14.21
CA THR A 115 32.46 2.10 14.46
C THR A 115 31.42 1.33 15.26
N THR A 116 31.34 0.00 15.06
CA THR A 116 30.42 -0.89 15.82
C THR A 116 30.62 -0.73 17.32
N GLN A 117 31.86 -0.55 17.76
CA GLN A 117 32.16 -0.38 19.19
C GLN A 117 31.54 0.92 19.74
N LYS A 118 31.70 2.05 19.03
CA LYS A 118 31.11 3.33 19.44
C LYS A 118 29.56 3.28 19.45
N LEU A 119 28.96 2.59 18.45
CA LEU A 119 27.53 2.37 18.42
C LEU A 119 27.05 1.52 19.60
N ALA A 120 27.78 0.42 19.87
CA ALA A 120 27.51 -0.47 21.00
C ALA A 120 27.63 0.27 22.36
N GLU A 121 28.66 1.11 22.51
CA GLU A 121 28.83 1.97 23.69
C GLU A 121 27.69 2.97 23.85
N LYS A 122 27.21 3.57 22.76
CA LYS A 122 26.14 4.58 22.77
C LYS A 122 24.78 4.00 23.23
N LEU A 123 24.46 2.77 22.84
CA LEU A 123 23.21 2.09 23.22
C LEU A 123 23.39 1.08 24.38
N PHE A 124 24.57 1.04 24.99
CA PHE A 124 24.89 0.09 26.05
C PHE A 124 24.69 -1.37 25.68
N LEU A 125 24.96 -1.73 24.40
CA LEU A 125 24.84 -3.08 23.88
C LEU A 125 26.19 -3.78 23.79
N SER A 126 26.16 -5.12 23.70
CA SER A 126 27.36 -5.87 23.30
C SER A 126 27.61 -5.75 21.79
N VAL A 127 28.88 -5.87 21.36
CA VAL A 127 29.20 -5.82 19.92
C VAL A 127 28.43 -6.87 19.10
N PRO A 128 28.30 -8.16 19.54
CA PRO A 128 27.48 -9.13 18.81
C PRO A 128 26.01 -8.74 18.70
N THR A 129 25.44 -8.12 19.74
CA THR A 129 24.06 -7.62 19.69
C THR A 129 23.94 -6.45 18.74
N MET A 130 24.93 -5.54 18.74
CA MET A 130 24.95 -4.39 17.83
C MET A 130 25.02 -4.84 16.37
N LEU A 131 25.75 -5.90 16.03
CA LEU A 131 25.79 -6.43 14.67
C LEU A 131 24.43 -6.94 14.19
N LYS A 132 23.60 -7.49 15.09
CA LYS A 132 22.22 -7.87 14.76
C LYS A 132 21.34 -6.65 14.49
N VAL A 133 21.44 -5.62 15.34
CA VAL A 133 20.71 -4.36 15.16
C VAL A 133 21.13 -3.68 13.85
N LEU A 134 22.41 -3.70 13.49
CA LEU A 134 22.87 -3.14 12.21
C LEU A 134 22.26 -3.87 11.01
N LYS A 135 22.08 -5.19 11.08
CA LYS A 135 21.38 -5.93 10.03
C LYS A 135 19.90 -5.54 9.91
N GLU A 136 19.21 -5.36 11.03
CA GLU A 136 17.84 -4.84 11.03
C GLU A 136 17.78 -3.39 10.49
N CYS A 137 18.82 -2.58 10.74
CA CYS A 137 18.92 -1.25 10.11
C CYS A 137 19.13 -1.35 8.60
N GLU A 138 19.92 -2.30 8.11
CA GLU A 138 20.12 -2.55 6.67
C GLU A 138 18.79 -2.91 5.99
N GLU A 139 17.99 -3.80 6.59
CA GLU A 139 16.66 -4.18 6.09
C GLU A 139 15.70 -2.97 6.00
N TRP A 140 15.73 -2.06 7.00
CA TRP A 140 14.94 -0.82 6.95
C TRP A 140 15.45 0.14 5.88
N LEU A 141 16.76 0.31 5.73
CA LEU A 141 17.40 1.22 4.78
C LEU A 141 17.20 0.76 3.32
N GLU A 142 17.16 -0.54 3.09
CA GLU A 142 16.96 -1.15 1.77
C GLU A 142 15.63 -0.73 1.13
N VAL A 143 14.58 -0.55 1.94
CA VAL A 143 13.27 -0.03 1.48
C VAL A 143 13.40 1.33 0.78
N TYR A 144 14.41 2.12 1.16
CA TYR A 144 14.71 3.44 0.60
C TYR A 144 15.90 3.45 -0.35
N HIS A 145 16.38 2.28 -0.80
CA HIS A 145 17.56 2.12 -1.65
C HIS A 145 18.85 2.68 -1.03
N ILE A 146 18.91 2.78 0.30
CA ILE A 146 20.08 3.25 1.05
C ILE A 146 20.91 2.08 1.51
N SER A 147 22.22 2.10 1.24
CA SER A 147 23.16 1.07 1.67
C SER A 147 23.92 1.51 2.92
N LEU A 148 24.08 0.59 3.88
CA LEU A 148 24.96 0.76 5.03
C LEU A 148 26.34 0.18 4.71
N VAL A 149 27.31 1.05 4.36
CA VAL A 149 28.63 0.63 3.90
C VAL A 149 29.60 0.59 5.06
N ASN A 150 30.29 -0.56 5.22
CA ASN A 150 31.39 -0.73 6.21
C ASN A 150 32.73 -0.43 5.56
N GLU A 151 33.35 0.69 5.94
CA GLU A 151 34.71 1.04 5.53
C GLU A 151 35.74 0.41 6.50
N ARG A 152 36.61 -0.43 5.95
CA ARG A 152 37.59 -1.17 6.74
C ARG A 152 38.44 -0.25 7.63
N GLY A 153 38.36 -0.47 8.94
CA GLY A 153 39.09 0.30 9.94
C GLY A 153 38.49 1.65 10.32
N LYS A 154 37.40 2.09 9.66
CA LYS A 154 36.72 3.36 9.93
C LYS A 154 35.31 3.17 10.51
N GLY A 155 34.60 2.12 10.11
CA GLY A 155 33.25 1.82 10.54
C GLY A 155 32.19 2.03 9.45
N TYR A 156 30.93 2.18 9.86
CA TYR A 156 29.77 2.24 8.98
C TYR A 156 29.37 3.68 8.64
N ARG A 157 28.87 3.88 7.42
CA ARG A 157 28.19 5.10 6.97
C ARG A 157 27.07 4.79 5.99
N LEU A 158 26.16 5.72 5.82
CA LEU A 158 25.13 5.66 4.78
C LEU A 158 25.72 6.01 3.41
N LYS A 159 25.29 5.28 2.38
CA LYS A 159 25.50 5.58 0.96
C LYS A 159 24.14 5.59 0.26
N SER A 160 23.75 6.74 -0.27
CA SER A 160 22.46 6.97 -0.93
C SER A 160 22.54 8.12 -1.93
N GLU A 161 21.59 8.20 -2.81
CA GLU A 161 21.26 9.44 -3.50
C GLU A 161 20.60 10.43 -2.53
N GLU A 162 20.63 11.73 -2.85
CA GLU A 162 20.16 12.77 -1.92
C GLU A 162 18.63 12.75 -1.73
N ASN A 163 17.86 12.45 -2.76
CA ASN A 163 16.39 12.29 -2.68
C ASN A 163 15.99 11.11 -1.79
N GLU A 164 16.65 9.96 -1.93
CA GLU A 164 16.42 8.76 -1.10
C GLU A 164 16.69 9.08 0.38
N TYR A 165 17.81 9.74 0.64
CA TYR A 165 18.16 10.18 1.99
C TYR A 165 17.08 11.08 2.60
N ARG A 166 16.58 12.07 1.85
CA ARG A 166 15.56 13.01 2.34
C ARG A 166 14.23 12.32 2.66
N VAL A 167 13.80 11.40 1.80
CA VAL A 167 12.57 10.62 2.01
C VAL A 167 12.70 9.71 3.23
N ALA A 168 13.82 8.99 3.35
CA ALA A 168 14.08 8.11 4.48
C ALA A 168 14.16 8.89 5.81
N LEU A 169 14.87 10.02 5.83
CA LEU A 169 14.98 10.88 7.01
C LEU A 169 13.60 11.43 7.43
N LYS A 170 12.78 11.91 6.47
CA LYS A 170 11.42 12.37 6.77
C LYS A 170 10.60 11.24 7.39
N ASN A 171 10.63 10.05 6.82
CA ASN A 171 9.89 8.91 7.35
C ASN A 171 10.38 8.49 8.76
N LEU A 172 11.70 8.52 9.01
CA LEU A 172 12.25 8.27 10.34
C LEU A 172 11.76 9.30 11.38
N ILE A 173 11.68 10.59 11.01
CA ILE A 173 11.19 11.65 11.88
C ILE A 173 9.68 11.49 12.14
N MET A 174 8.92 11.08 11.13
CA MET A 174 7.47 10.84 11.23
C MET A 174 7.10 9.57 12.01
N MET A 175 8.05 8.65 12.23
CA MET A 175 7.81 7.46 13.07
C MET A 175 7.49 7.88 14.50
N LYS A 176 6.28 7.52 14.97
CA LYS A 176 5.82 7.78 16.34
C LYS A 176 5.85 6.51 17.17
N LYS A 177 6.31 6.64 18.42
CA LYS A 177 5.98 5.67 19.46
C LYS A 177 4.61 6.02 20.07
N PRO A 178 3.86 5.04 20.60
CA PRO A 178 2.69 5.35 21.40
C PRO A 178 3.06 6.32 22.54
N GLY A 179 2.51 7.55 22.51
CA GLY A 179 2.75 8.59 23.48
C GLY A 179 3.88 9.60 23.19
N GLU A 180 4.65 9.42 22.10
CA GLU A 180 5.64 10.42 21.64
C GLU A 180 5.02 11.40 20.63
N GLU A 181 5.38 12.68 20.74
CA GLU A 181 5.02 13.71 19.76
C GLU A 181 6.10 13.78 18.65
N ILE A 182 5.70 14.03 17.41
CA ILE A 182 6.62 14.29 16.26
C ILE A 182 7.62 15.39 16.60
N LYS A 183 7.21 16.33 17.47
CA LYS A 183 8.02 17.47 17.89
C LYS A 183 9.37 17.04 18.50
N GLU A 184 9.42 15.98 19.29
CA GLU A 184 10.66 15.51 19.91
C GLU A 184 11.69 15.06 18.85
N ASN A 185 11.25 14.37 17.81
CA ASN A 185 12.11 13.97 16.71
C ASN A 185 12.57 15.20 15.88
N ILE A 186 11.68 16.16 15.63
CA ILE A 186 12.02 17.42 14.95
C ILE A 186 13.10 18.16 15.75
N ASP A 187 12.92 18.34 17.05
CA ASP A 187 13.88 19.02 17.94
C ASP A 187 15.23 18.28 17.97
N TYR A 188 15.23 16.94 17.96
CA TYR A 188 16.47 16.14 17.92
C TYR A 188 17.26 16.38 16.62
N PHE A 189 16.61 16.36 15.46
CA PHE A 189 17.30 16.49 14.18
C PHE A 189 17.61 17.93 13.80
N PHE A 190 16.84 18.90 14.28
CA PHE A 190 16.89 20.31 13.86
C PHE A 190 17.12 21.29 15.01
N SER A 191 17.77 20.85 16.09
CA SER A 191 18.03 21.66 17.29
C SER A 191 18.73 23.01 17.04
N ASN A 192 19.45 23.16 15.93
CA ASN A 192 20.15 24.38 15.55
C ASN A 192 19.42 25.21 14.49
N ILE A 193 18.14 24.89 14.20
CA ILE A 193 17.32 25.54 13.18
C ILE A 193 16.11 26.18 13.85
N ASP A 194 15.76 27.39 13.46
CA ASP A 194 14.51 27.99 13.88
C ASP A 194 13.33 27.38 13.12
N VAL A 195 12.89 26.22 13.59
CA VAL A 195 11.73 25.49 13.03
C VAL A 195 10.46 26.32 13.13
N SER A 196 10.34 27.21 14.13
CA SER A 196 9.19 28.07 14.30
C SER A 196 9.09 29.13 13.19
N ALA A 197 10.23 29.66 12.73
CA ALA A 197 10.26 30.56 11.61
C ALA A 197 9.88 29.85 10.29
N ILE A 198 10.42 28.64 10.04
CA ILE A 198 10.02 27.83 8.88
C ILE A 198 8.50 27.55 8.90
N ARG A 199 7.97 27.13 10.05
CA ARG A 199 6.53 26.90 10.23
C ARG A 199 5.70 28.14 9.88
N LYS A 200 6.12 29.33 10.31
CA LYS A 200 5.43 30.60 10.00
C LYS A 200 5.42 30.89 8.51
N CYS A 201 6.54 30.69 7.82
CA CYS A 201 6.61 30.88 6.35
C CYS A 201 5.61 29.98 5.62
N ILE A 202 5.51 28.69 6.00
CA ILE A 202 4.55 27.77 5.38
C ILE A 202 3.12 28.24 5.64
N ILE A 203 2.75 28.53 6.90
CA ILE A 203 1.38 28.99 7.26
C ILE A 203 1.02 30.29 6.54
N GLN A 204 1.95 31.23 6.42
CA GLN A 204 1.70 32.46 5.67
C GLN A 204 1.42 32.18 4.20
N THR A 205 2.18 31.28 3.59
CA THR A 205 1.97 30.89 2.18
C THR A 205 0.63 30.15 2.01
N GLU A 206 0.26 29.23 2.93
CA GLU A 206 -1.05 28.58 2.93
C GLU A 206 -2.20 29.61 2.92
N ASN A 207 -2.12 30.62 3.79
CA ASN A 207 -3.15 31.65 3.89
C ASN A 207 -3.20 32.58 2.66
N GLU A 208 -2.06 32.91 2.05
CA GLU A 208 -2.00 33.76 0.86
C GLU A 208 -2.54 33.06 -0.39
N TRP A 209 -2.38 31.73 -0.45
CA TRP A 209 -2.77 30.94 -1.61
C TRP A 209 -4.10 30.20 -1.43
N ASP A 210 -4.73 30.30 -0.24
CA ASP A 210 -5.91 29.51 0.17
C ASP A 210 -5.71 28.00 -0.02
N TYR A 211 -4.53 27.51 0.36
CA TYR A 211 -4.03 26.15 0.12
C TYR A 211 -3.66 25.52 1.45
N HIS A 212 -4.50 24.65 2.01
CA HIS A 212 -4.33 24.14 3.36
C HIS A 212 -4.01 22.64 3.36
N PHE A 213 -2.89 22.29 3.97
CA PHE A 213 -2.48 20.90 4.17
C PHE A 213 -3.30 20.22 5.28
N THR A 214 -3.43 18.89 5.21
CA THR A 214 -3.77 18.10 6.40
C THR A 214 -2.65 18.19 7.42
N ASP A 215 -2.94 17.95 8.70
CA ASP A 215 -1.90 17.99 9.75
C ASP A 215 -0.69 17.11 9.43
N GLU A 216 -0.93 15.90 8.91
CA GLU A 216 0.12 14.97 8.51
C GLU A 216 0.99 15.55 7.39
N SER A 217 0.36 16.02 6.31
CA SER A 217 1.08 16.63 5.16
C SER A 217 1.82 17.90 5.56
N PHE A 218 1.24 18.72 6.45
CA PHE A 218 1.91 19.91 6.96
C PHE A 218 3.23 19.59 7.66
N TYR A 219 3.23 18.55 8.53
CA TYR A 219 4.47 18.12 9.19
C TYR A 219 5.48 17.56 8.21
N GLU A 220 5.04 16.81 7.18
CA GLU A 220 5.94 16.30 6.13
C GLU A 220 6.62 17.44 5.39
N ILE A 221 5.87 18.45 4.94
CA ILE A 221 6.41 19.63 4.25
C ILE A 221 7.33 20.44 5.15
N LEU A 222 6.96 20.65 6.43
CA LEU A 222 7.80 21.30 7.42
C LEU A 222 9.15 20.58 7.57
N ILE A 223 9.14 19.25 7.69
CA ILE A 223 10.35 18.44 7.81
C ILE A 223 11.21 18.58 6.56
N TYR A 224 10.61 18.51 5.36
CA TYR A 224 11.37 18.68 4.10
C TYR A 224 12.00 20.08 3.97
N CYS A 225 11.31 21.14 4.39
CA CYS A 225 11.90 22.48 4.46
C CYS A 225 13.08 22.54 5.44
N CYS A 226 12.95 21.92 6.62
CA CYS A 226 14.04 21.80 7.59
C CYS A 226 15.23 21.01 7.04
N ILE A 227 14.98 19.91 6.31
CA ILE A 227 16.02 19.11 5.66
C ILE A 227 16.72 19.96 4.57
N ALA A 228 15.99 20.64 3.71
CA ALA A 228 16.55 21.50 2.68
C ALA A 228 17.47 22.57 3.29
N TYR A 229 17.01 23.24 4.35
CA TYR A 229 17.83 24.23 5.07
C TYR A 229 19.08 23.61 5.72
N LYS A 230 18.96 22.46 6.38
CA LYS A 230 20.09 21.76 7.05
C LYS A 230 21.15 21.31 6.05
N ARG A 231 20.76 20.92 4.85
CA ARG A 231 21.63 20.31 3.85
C ARG A 231 22.09 21.23 2.74
N LYS A 232 21.65 22.49 2.72
CA LYS A 232 21.99 23.48 1.70
C LYS A 232 23.49 23.65 1.44
N GLU A 233 24.32 23.52 2.49
CA GLU A 233 25.77 23.68 2.39
C GLU A 233 26.49 22.49 1.75
N LEU A 234 25.80 21.34 1.64
CA LEU A 234 26.38 20.14 1.06
C LEU A 234 26.39 20.17 -0.47
N ALA A 235 25.56 21.03 -1.08
CA ALA A 235 25.39 21.20 -2.53
C ALA A 235 25.32 19.85 -3.29
N LEU A 236 24.66 18.86 -2.70
CA LEU A 236 24.52 17.53 -3.29
C LEU A 236 23.42 17.56 -4.35
N PRO A 237 23.65 17.00 -5.55
CA PRO A 237 22.63 16.92 -6.57
C PRO A 237 21.45 16.09 -6.06
N LEU A 238 20.24 16.63 -6.17
CA LEU A 238 19.04 15.98 -5.69
C LEU A 238 18.56 14.87 -6.62
N VAL A 239 18.71 15.03 -7.91
CA VAL A 239 18.38 13.99 -8.91
C VAL A 239 19.11 14.28 -10.22
N SER A 240 19.83 13.30 -10.76
CA SER A 240 20.39 13.33 -12.09
C SER A 240 19.33 13.07 -13.19
N ASP A 241 18.16 12.46 -12.85
CA ASP A 241 17.28 11.81 -13.80
C ASP A 241 15.81 12.29 -13.76
N TYR A 242 15.58 13.59 -13.58
CA TYR A 242 14.26 14.16 -13.87
C TYR A 242 13.97 14.07 -15.38
N PHE A 243 12.83 13.48 -15.75
CA PHE A 243 12.39 13.49 -17.13
C PHE A 243 12.07 14.92 -17.58
N PRO A 244 12.76 15.46 -18.60
CA PRO A 244 12.63 16.88 -18.96
C PRO A 244 11.21 17.31 -19.27
N GLU A 245 10.40 16.43 -19.86
CA GLU A 245 9.00 16.73 -20.22
C GLU A 245 8.11 16.83 -18.98
N GLU A 246 8.30 15.95 -17.97
CA GLU A 246 7.55 15.99 -16.73
C GLU A 246 7.88 17.25 -15.91
N LEU A 247 9.15 17.69 -15.91
CA LEU A 247 9.56 18.94 -15.28
C LEU A 247 8.93 20.16 -15.96
N LYS A 248 8.79 20.16 -17.29
CA LYS A 248 8.11 21.23 -18.01
C LYS A 248 6.63 21.32 -17.60
N ILE A 249 5.99 20.18 -17.37
CA ILE A 249 4.59 20.10 -16.92
C ILE A 249 4.50 20.53 -15.46
N LEU A 250 5.36 20.01 -14.58
CA LEU A 250 5.39 20.36 -13.15
C LEU A 250 5.50 21.87 -12.93
N LYS A 251 6.37 22.55 -13.69
CA LYS A 251 6.54 24.01 -13.60
C LYS A 251 5.30 24.82 -14.01
N LYS A 252 4.30 24.20 -14.60
CA LYS A 252 3.02 24.83 -14.97
C LYS A 252 1.91 24.58 -13.96
N TYR A 253 2.15 23.72 -12.97
CA TYR A 253 1.20 23.44 -11.90
C TYR A 253 1.27 24.49 -10.79
N ASN A 254 0.16 24.70 -10.10
CA ASN A 254 0.08 25.63 -8.97
C ASN A 254 1.01 25.23 -7.83
N GLU A 255 1.20 23.93 -7.61
CA GLU A 255 2.08 23.42 -6.58
C GLU A 255 3.53 23.87 -6.74
N TYR A 256 4.01 24.02 -7.98
CA TYR A 256 5.32 24.59 -8.22
C TYR A 256 5.40 26.06 -7.83
N ALA A 257 4.42 26.87 -8.26
CA ALA A 257 4.39 28.30 -7.93
C ALA A 257 4.21 28.52 -6.41
N PHE A 258 3.38 27.70 -5.76
CA PHE A 258 3.22 27.66 -4.30
C PHE A 258 4.54 27.32 -3.59
N THR A 259 5.27 26.32 -4.10
CA THR A 259 6.59 25.93 -3.56
C THR A 259 7.61 27.07 -3.70
N VAL A 260 7.64 27.76 -4.85
CA VAL A 260 8.50 28.93 -5.05
C VAL A 260 8.21 29.99 -4.01
N ALA A 261 6.94 30.29 -3.74
CA ALA A 261 6.55 31.27 -2.72
C ALA A 261 7.00 30.86 -1.29
N ILE A 262 6.99 29.56 -0.96
CA ILE A 262 7.56 29.09 0.32
C ILE A 262 9.06 29.38 0.38
N PHE A 263 9.81 28.99 -0.67
CA PHE A 263 11.26 29.17 -0.66
C PHE A 263 11.68 30.65 -0.70
N GLU A 264 10.97 31.51 -1.42
CA GLU A 264 11.22 32.96 -1.40
C GLU A 264 11.11 33.52 0.03
N LYS A 265 10.09 33.14 0.80
CA LYS A 265 9.95 33.57 2.19
C LYS A 265 11.07 32.98 3.09
N LEU A 266 11.47 31.73 2.87
CA LEU A 266 12.57 31.11 3.60
C LEU A 266 13.91 31.81 3.28
N GLU A 267 14.16 32.16 2.03
CA GLU A 267 15.35 32.91 1.60
C GLU A 267 15.42 34.28 2.24
N GLU A 268 14.29 34.99 2.31
CA GLU A 268 14.18 36.30 2.96
C GLU A 268 14.44 36.22 4.48
N VAL A 269 13.81 35.23 5.17
CA VAL A 269 13.92 35.10 6.63
C VAL A 269 15.30 34.61 7.08
N PHE A 270 15.90 33.68 6.33
CA PHE A 270 17.17 33.07 6.72
C PHE A 270 18.39 33.63 5.99
N HIS A 271 18.20 34.57 5.06
CA HIS A 271 19.26 35.19 4.21
C HIS A 271 20.12 34.11 3.51
N VAL A 272 19.49 33.16 2.88
CA VAL A 272 20.12 32.03 2.17
C VAL A 272 19.53 31.91 0.77
N HIS A 273 20.18 31.13 -0.11
CA HIS A 273 19.62 30.70 -1.38
C HIS A 273 19.49 29.22 -1.45
N PHE A 274 18.38 28.74 -2.01
CA PHE A 274 18.15 27.34 -2.29
C PHE A 274 18.37 27.02 -3.76
N LEU A 275 18.71 25.77 -4.05
CA LEU A 275 18.89 25.30 -5.41
C LEU A 275 17.52 25.07 -6.07
N ILE A 276 17.46 25.20 -7.40
CA ILE A 276 16.24 24.89 -8.15
C ILE A 276 15.78 23.44 -7.93
N GLU A 277 16.72 22.52 -7.68
CA GLU A 277 16.49 21.14 -7.37
C GLU A 277 15.75 20.96 -6.03
N ASP A 278 15.99 21.81 -5.02
CA ASP A 278 15.25 21.83 -3.77
C ASP A 278 13.79 22.21 -4.01
N VAL A 279 13.57 23.25 -4.86
CA VAL A 279 12.22 23.70 -5.24
C VAL A 279 11.49 22.59 -5.99
N LEU A 280 12.13 21.93 -6.95
CA LEU A 280 11.53 20.84 -7.72
C LEU A 280 11.19 19.65 -6.84
N PHE A 281 12.11 19.25 -5.97
CA PHE A 281 11.88 18.15 -5.04
C PHE A 281 10.69 18.45 -4.12
N LEU A 282 10.64 19.62 -3.49
CA LEU A 282 9.52 19.97 -2.61
C LEU A 282 8.22 20.13 -3.40
N SER A 283 8.24 20.63 -4.65
CA SER A 283 7.05 20.72 -5.50
C SER A 283 6.42 19.34 -5.75
N ILE A 284 7.23 18.31 -5.97
CA ILE A 284 6.77 16.94 -6.14
C ILE A 284 6.16 16.45 -4.82
N GLN A 285 6.78 16.72 -3.68
CA GLN A 285 6.25 16.32 -2.38
C GLN A 285 4.90 17.01 -2.09
N ILE A 286 4.79 18.32 -2.40
CA ILE A 286 3.54 19.08 -2.25
C ILE A 286 2.46 18.53 -3.19
N LEU A 287 2.79 18.26 -4.46
CA LEU A 287 1.88 17.63 -5.41
C LEU A 287 1.31 16.30 -4.90
N CYS A 288 2.14 15.52 -4.19
CA CYS A 288 1.76 14.21 -3.61
C CYS A 288 1.07 14.33 -2.24
N SER A 289 1.00 15.53 -1.65
CA SER A 289 0.42 15.77 -0.33
C SER A 289 -1.11 15.80 -0.34
N LYS A 290 -1.71 15.65 0.83
CA LYS A 290 -3.16 15.76 1.02
C LYS A 290 -3.53 17.17 1.46
N PHE A 291 -4.58 17.71 0.87
CA PHE A 291 -5.11 19.04 1.18
C PHE A 291 -6.48 18.97 1.85
N ILE A 292 -6.79 19.98 2.68
CA ILE A 292 -8.11 20.19 3.29
C ILE A 292 -8.79 21.26 2.44
N GLY A 293 -9.88 20.91 1.75
CA GLY A 293 -10.65 21.85 0.94
C GLY A 293 -10.51 21.61 -0.55
N ILE A 294 -11.59 21.95 -1.26
CA ILE A 294 -11.77 21.66 -2.69
C ILE A 294 -11.71 22.94 -3.52
N SER A 295 -11.20 24.03 -2.97
CA SER A 295 -11.28 25.35 -3.64
C SER A 295 -10.64 25.39 -5.04
N ASP A 296 -9.86 24.36 -5.45
CA ASP A 296 -9.12 24.38 -6.70
C ASP A 296 -9.22 23.16 -7.62
N VAL A 297 -10.24 22.30 -7.47
CA VAL A 297 -10.47 21.18 -8.40
C VAL A 297 -10.64 21.68 -9.82
N ASP A 298 -11.46 22.71 -10.03
CA ASP A 298 -11.72 23.29 -11.36
C ASP A 298 -10.48 23.94 -11.96
N VAL A 299 -9.67 24.65 -11.16
CA VAL A 299 -8.42 25.25 -11.60
C VAL A 299 -7.40 24.16 -11.96
N THR A 300 -7.28 23.13 -11.13
CA THR A 300 -6.40 21.97 -11.38
C THR A 300 -6.79 21.26 -12.68
N LEU A 301 -8.08 20.98 -12.87
CA LEU A 301 -8.58 20.33 -14.08
C LEU A 301 -8.33 21.17 -15.33
N SER A 302 -8.55 22.50 -15.24
CA SER A 302 -8.32 23.41 -16.36
C SER A 302 -6.84 23.44 -16.76
N GLN A 303 -5.92 23.39 -15.79
CA GLN A 303 -4.49 23.29 -16.04
C GLN A 303 -4.10 21.96 -16.68
N VAL A 304 -4.58 20.84 -16.16
CA VAL A 304 -4.28 19.52 -16.73
C VAL A 304 -4.81 19.43 -18.16
N LYS A 305 -6.07 19.79 -18.42
CA LYS A 305 -6.66 19.78 -19.76
C LYS A 305 -5.90 20.70 -20.74
N LYS A 306 -5.24 21.73 -20.24
CA LYS A 306 -4.46 22.68 -21.06
C LYS A 306 -3.02 22.25 -21.32
N TYR A 307 -2.37 21.62 -20.34
CA TYR A 307 -0.92 21.42 -20.34
C TYR A 307 -0.48 19.95 -20.34
N ASP A 308 -1.35 19.02 -19.94
CA ASP A 308 -1.05 17.59 -19.83
C ASP A 308 -2.02 16.74 -20.64
N ASN A 309 -2.00 16.93 -21.96
CA ASN A 309 -2.81 16.12 -22.86
C ASN A 309 -2.50 14.62 -22.79
N LYS A 310 -1.27 14.26 -22.38
CA LYS A 310 -0.87 12.86 -22.24
C LYS A 310 -1.65 12.17 -21.12
N LEU A 311 -1.86 12.84 -19.98
CA LEU A 311 -2.67 12.31 -18.88
C LEU A 311 -4.14 12.21 -19.27
N VAL A 312 -4.69 13.19 -19.99
CA VAL A 312 -6.08 13.13 -20.49
C VAL A 312 -6.29 11.94 -21.43
N ASP A 313 -5.39 11.78 -22.41
CA ASP A 313 -5.44 10.64 -23.35
C ASP A 313 -5.26 9.29 -22.65
N PHE A 314 -4.38 9.23 -21.65
CA PHE A 314 -4.19 8.06 -20.80
C PHE A 314 -5.48 7.67 -20.07
N VAL A 315 -6.19 8.61 -19.44
CA VAL A 315 -7.47 8.34 -18.75
C VAL A 315 -8.54 7.88 -19.74
N ASP A 316 -8.64 8.54 -20.90
CA ASP A 316 -9.60 8.11 -21.94
C ASP A 316 -9.29 6.68 -22.44
N ARG A 317 -8.02 6.33 -22.59
CA ARG A 317 -7.60 4.99 -22.98
C ARG A 317 -7.88 3.96 -21.90
N MET A 318 -7.63 4.30 -20.64
CA MET A 318 -7.92 3.46 -19.48
C MET A 318 -9.41 3.14 -19.38
N LEU A 319 -10.29 4.14 -19.51
CA LEU A 319 -11.74 3.91 -19.47
C LEU A 319 -12.23 3.05 -20.63
N LYS A 320 -11.60 3.13 -21.82
CA LYS A 320 -11.89 2.23 -22.94
C LYS A 320 -11.52 0.79 -22.61
N VAL A 321 -10.32 0.57 -22.02
CA VAL A 321 -9.89 -0.77 -21.58
C VAL A 321 -10.86 -1.35 -20.54
N ILE A 322 -11.24 -0.56 -19.55
CA ILE A 322 -12.21 -0.98 -18.52
C ILE A 322 -13.58 -1.30 -19.15
N ARG A 323 -14.06 -0.47 -20.08
CA ARG A 323 -15.30 -0.75 -20.83
C ARG A 323 -15.22 -2.10 -21.55
N ASP A 324 -14.12 -2.34 -22.26
CA ASP A 324 -13.96 -3.54 -23.07
C ASP A 324 -13.86 -4.82 -22.22
N ILE A 325 -13.38 -4.72 -20.97
CA ILE A 325 -13.29 -5.85 -20.04
C ILE A 325 -14.60 -6.05 -19.24
N LEU A 326 -15.17 -4.99 -18.69
CA LEU A 326 -16.35 -5.08 -17.80
C LEU A 326 -17.68 -4.96 -18.51
N ASP A 327 -17.70 -4.68 -19.82
CA ASP A 327 -18.91 -4.37 -20.62
C ASP A 327 -19.71 -3.18 -20.04
N VAL A 328 -19.05 -2.26 -19.30
CA VAL A 328 -19.65 -1.05 -18.73
C VAL A 328 -19.00 0.18 -19.34
N ASP A 329 -19.74 0.91 -20.18
CA ASP A 329 -19.20 2.11 -20.83
C ASP A 329 -19.21 3.32 -19.90
N LEU A 330 -18.05 3.64 -19.33
CA LEU A 330 -17.79 4.84 -18.51
C LEU A 330 -17.12 5.97 -19.31
N THR A 331 -16.93 5.81 -20.62
CA THR A 331 -16.16 6.77 -21.44
C THR A 331 -16.87 8.11 -21.61
N SER A 332 -18.17 8.17 -21.38
CA SER A 332 -18.98 9.40 -21.44
C SER A 332 -19.20 10.05 -20.06
N ASP A 333 -18.74 9.43 -18.97
CA ASP A 333 -18.91 9.98 -17.61
C ASP A 333 -17.75 10.96 -17.31
N GLU A 334 -18.00 12.26 -17.55
CA GLU A 334 -17.02 13.32 -17.29
C GLU A 334 -16.60 13.36 -15.82
N LYS A 335 -17.50 13.04 -14.88
CA LYS A 335 -17.18 13.06 -13.46
C LYS A 335 -16.12 12.01 -13.08
N VAL A 336 -16.19 10.80 -13.64
CA VAL A 336 -15.16 9.80 -13.40
C VAL A 336 -13.85 10.17 -14.08
N LYS A 337 -13.89 10.72 -15.29
CA LYS A 337 -12.68 11.21 -15.97
C LYS A 337 -11.95 12.26 -15.14
N GLU A 338 -12.67 13.27 -14.69
CA GLU A 338 -12.13 14.35 -13.86
C GLU A 338 -11.55 13.84 -12.54
N SER A 339 -12.29 12.97 -11.84
CA SER A 339 -11.81 12.37 -10.61
C SER A 339 -10.54 11.54 -10.80
N LEU A 340 -10.47 10.77 -11.89
CA LEU A 340 -9.28 9.97 -12.23
C LEU A 340 -8.10 10.86 -12.64
N ILE A 341 -8.30 11.92 -13.40
CA ILE A 341 -7.25 12.88 -13.75
C ILE A 341 -6.63 13.49 -12.49
N ILE A 342 -7.46 13.95 -11.55
CA ILE A 342 -7.00 14.53 -10.29
C ILE A 342 -6.22 13.52 -9.46
N HIS A 343 -6.69 12.28 -9.38
CA HIS A 343 -6.02 11.22 -8.62
C HIS A 343 -4.71 10.77 -9.28
N LEU A 344 -4.72 10.57 -10.61
CA LEU A 344 -3.58 10.01 -11.33
C LEU A 344 -2.44 10.99 -11.51
N ARG A 345 -2.72 12.29 -11.54
CA ARG A 345 -1.69 13.33 -11.61
C ARG A 345 -0.61 13.16 -10.52
N PRO A 346 -0.93 13.15 -9.23
CA PRO A 346 0.05 12.89 -8.18
C PRO A 346 0.56 11.43 -8.17
N THR A 347 -0.27 10.46 -8.55
CA THR A 347 0.11 9.04 -8.59
C THR A 347 1.30 8.80 -9.52
N ILE A 348 1.33 9.39 -10.72
CA ILE A 348 2.44 9.26 -11.67
C ILE A 348 3.75 9.75 -11.04
N PHE A 349 3.71 10.90 -10.36
CA PHE A 349 4.88 11.44 -9.67
C PHE A 349 5.31 10.59 -8.46
N ARG A 350 4.35 10.07 -7.67
CA ARG A 350 4.67 9.15 -6.57
C ARG A 350 5.36 7.87 -7.06
N LEU A 351 4.84 7.27 -8.12
CA LEU A 351 5.43 6.05 -8.69
C LEU A 351 6.83 6.31 -9.28
N ARG A 352 7.06 7.49 -9.84
CA ARG A 352 8.36 7.85 -10.44
C ARG A 352 9.42 8.21 -9.42
N TYR A 353 9.03 8.99 -8.40
CA TYR A 353 9.97 9.64 -7.47
C TYR A 353 9.90 9.08 -6.04
N GLY A 354 9.24 7.94 -5.86
CA GLY A 354 9.51 7.04 -4.75
C GLY A 354 8.82 7.35 -3.42
N THR A 355 7.54 7.67 -3.42
CA THR A 355 6.74 7.71 -2.17
C THR A 355 5.49 6.83 -2.29
N PRO A 356 5.62 5.48 -2.23
CA PRO A 356 4.47 4.59 -2.33
C PRO A 356 3.47 4.89 -1.22
N GLN A 357 2.20 5.01 -1.59
CA GLN A 357 1.10 5.23 -0.67
C GLN A 357 0.42 3.89 -0.39
N LYS A 358 0.27 3.53 0.89
CA LYS A 358 -0.50 2.34 1.27
C LYS A 358 -1.99 2.61 1.26
N ASN A 359 -2.76 1.64 0.79
CA ASN A 359 -4.22 1.67 0.79
C ASN A 359 -4.77 0.82 1.93
N ALA A 360 -5.24 1.45 3.00
CA ALA A 360 -5.79 0.74 4.15
C ALA A 360 -7.05 -0.10 3.84
N LEU A 361 -7.67 0.11 2.67
CA LEU A 361 -8.87 -0.60 2.24
C LEU A 361 -8.57 -1.70 1.22
N ILE A 362 -7.31 -2.02 0.92
CA ILE A 362 -6.96 -2.93 -0.17
C ILE A 362 -7.59 -4.31 -0.01
N ASP A 363 -7.56 -4.90 1.18
CA ASP A 363 -8.17 -6.21 1.45
C ASP A 363 -9.70 -6.19 1.28
N PHE A 364 -10.33 -5.10 1.72
CA PHE A 364 -11.77 -4.89 1.51
C PHE A 364 -12.10 -4.77 0.03
N ILE A 365 -11.33 -3.99 -0.74
CA ILE A 365 -11.52 -3.79 -2.19
C ILE A 365 -11.37 -5.12 -2.94
N LYS A 366 -10.34 -5.88 -2.65
CA LYS A 366 -10.10 -7.21 -3.24
C LYS A 366 -11.24 -8.17 -2.98
N LYS A 367 -11.89 -8.08 -1.81
CA LYS A 367 -12.99 -8.96 -1.41
C LYS A 367 -14.33 -8.53 -1.99
N GLU A 368 -14.67 -7.24 -1.91
CA GLU A 368 -16.00 -6.74 -2.25
C GLU A 368 -16.12 -6.35 -3.75
N TYR A 369 -15.04 -5.84 -4.36
CA TYR A 369 -15.04 -5.35 -5.75
C TYR A 369 -14.14 -6.20 -6.66
N LYS A 370 -14.18 -7.53 -6.47
CA LYS A 370 -13.31 -8.51 -7.13
C LYS A 370 -13.16 -8.29 -8.63
N ASN A 371 -14.29 -8.17 -9.34
CA ASN A 371 -14.31 -8.08 -10.80
C ASN A 371 -13.66 -6.79 -11.28
N VAL A 372 -13.98 -5.67 -10.64
CA VAL A 372 -13.38 -4.37 -10.99
C VAL A 372 -11.91 -4.34 -10.65
N PHE A 373 -11.52 -4.93 -9.50
CA PHE A 373 -10.11 -5.03 -9.09
C PHE A 373 -9.29 -5.83 -10.11
N ARG A 374 -9.78 -7.02 -10.51
CA ARG A 374 -9.10 -7.88 -11.50
C ARG A 374 -9.02 -7.21 -12.87
N ALA A 375 -10.11 -6.59 -13.33
CA ALA A 375 -10.13 -5.85 -14.58
C ALA A 375 -9.14 -4.67 -14.56
N SER A 376 -9.00 -4.01 -13.41
CA SER A 376 -8.10 -2.86 -13.25
C SER A 376 -6.62 -3.22 -13.35
N TRP A 377 -6.24 -4.49 -13.17
CA TRP A 377 -4.86 -4.93 -13.43
C TRP A 377 -4.43 -4.76 -14.89
N ALA A 378 -5.36 -4.78 -15.84
CA ALA A 378 -5.04 -4.46 -17.24
C ALA A 378 -4.52 -3.03 -17.42
N ILE A 379 -4.79 -2.14 -16.47
CA ILE A 379 -4.28 -0.75 -16.47
C ILE A 379 -2.76 -0.73 -16.24
N SER A 380 -2.20 -1.72 -15.55
CA SER A 380 -0.76 -1.80 -15.30
C SER A 380 0.06 -1.74 -16.60
N ILE A 381 -0.44 -2.35 -17.64
CA ILE A 381 0.17 -2.34 -18.97
C ILE A 381 0.19 -0.93 -19.57
N LEU A 382 -0.90 -0.17 -19.39
CA LEU A 382 -0.96 1.22 -19.85
C LEU A 382 0.00 2.14 -19.11
N PHE A 383 0.20 1.93 -17.80
CA PHE A 383 1.20 2.67 -17.03
C PHE A 383 2.61 2.44 -17.57
N GLU A 384 2.94 1.19 -17.94
CA GLU A 384 4.23 0.85 -18.51
C GLU A 384 4.37 1.43 -19.94
N GLU A 385 3.33 1.32 -20.77
CA GLU A 385 3.31 1.87 -22.13
C GLU A 385 3.47 3.39 -22.16
N TYR A 386 2.67 4.10 -21.37
CA TYR A 386 2.63 5.58 -21.41
C TYR A 386 3.78 6.22 -20.63
N TYR A 387 4.13 5.66 -19.49
CA TYR A 387 5.02 6.31 -18.52
C TYR A 387 6.29 5.50 -18.20
N GLY A 388 6.41 4.24 -18.64
CA GLY A 388 7.48 3.34 -18.23
C GLY A 388 7.47 3.10 -16.72
N LEU A 389 6.27 3.07 -16.11
CA LEU A 389 6.06 2.94 -14.66
C LEU A 389 5.36 1.64 -14.32
N GLN A 390 5.77 1.06 -13.20
CA GLN A 390 5.08 -0.06 -12.59
C GLN A 390 4.12 0.47 -11.52
N ILE A 391 2.81 0.24 -11.71
CA ILE A 391 1.80 0.61 -10.72
C ILE A 391 1.74 -0.42 -9.61
N THR A 392 1.55 0.04 -8.37
CA THR A 392 1.39 -0.82 -7.20
C THR A 392 -0.06 -1.29 -7.02
N GLU A 393 -0.24 -2.38 -6.28
CA GLU A 393 -1.56 -2.91 -5.91
C GLU A 393 -2.40 -1.87 -5.16
N ASP A 394 -1.78 -1.12 -4.26
CA ASP A 394 -2.42 -0.06 -3.49
C ASP A 394 -3.01 1.03 -4.38
N GLU A 395 -2.27 1.49 -5.40
CA GLU A 395 -2.73 2.51 -6.34
C GLU A 395 -3.82 1.97 -7.28
N ILE A 396 -3.74 0.70 -7.70
CA ILE A 396 -4.83 0.02 -8.42
C ILE A 396 -6.08 0.02 -7.55
N GLY A 397 -5.96 -0.28 -6.25
CA GLY A 397 -7.08 -0.24 -5.32
C GLY A 397 -7.77 1.12 -5.27
N TYR A 398 -7.03 2.22 -5.28
CA TYR A 398 -7.64 3.56 -5.37
C TYR A 398 -8.37 3.79 -6.69
N ILE A 399 -7.80 3.38 -7.82
CA ILE A 399 -8.46 3.47 -9.13
C ILE A 399 -9.76 2.68 -9.14
N VAL A 400 -9.77 1.48 -8.55
CA VAL A 400 -10.98 0.64 -8.42
C VAL A 400 -12.11 1.38 -7.71
N LEU A 401 -11.82 2.14 -6.65
CA LEU A 401 -12.84 2.90 -5.94
C LEU A 401 -13.51 3.95 -6.84
N TYR A 402 -12.76 4.65 -7.69
CA TYR A 402 -13.32 5.61 -8.65
C TYR A 402 -14.17 4.92 -9.72
N ILE A 403 -13.69 3.81 -10.27
CA ILE A 403 -14.42 3.03 -11.27
C ILE A 403 -15.68 2.45 -10.66
N GLN A 404 -15.61 1.85 -9.48
CA GLN A 404 -16.76 1.28 -8.80
C GLN A 404 -17.80 2.34 -8.46
N ALA A 405 -17.39 3.50 -7.98
CA ALA A 405 -18.32 4.61 -7.73
C ALA A 405 -19.01 5.10 -9.01
N ALA A 406 -18.32 5.05 -10.16
CA ALA A 406 -18.94 5.38 -11.45
C ALA A 406 -19.93 4.30 -11.91
N ILE A 407 -19.59 3.01 -11.72
CA ILE A 407 -20.48 1.89 -12.00
C ILE A 407 -21.74 2.00 -11.15
N GLU A 408 -21.62 2.27 -9.84
CA GLU A 408 -22.76 2.45 -8.94
C GLU A 408 -23.67 3.63 -9.38
N ARG A 409 -23.08 4.74 -9.85
CA ARG A 409 -23.86 5.86 -10.40
C ARG A 409 -24.59 5.51 -11.70
N LYS A 410 -24.00 4.60 -12.50
CA LYS A 410 -24.52 4.19 -13.80
C LYS A 410 -25.41 2.96 -13.73
N LYS A 411 -25.60 2.35 -12.55
CA LYS A 411 -26.54 1.25 -12.39
C LYS A 411 -27.87 1.60 -13.05
N HIS A 412 -28.21 0.76 -14.00
CA HIS A 412 -29.38 0.96 -14.85
C HIS A 412 -30.63 1.05 -13.95
N GLN A 413 -31.32 2.17 -14.01
CA GLN A 413 -32.64 2.27 -13.38
C GLN A 413 -33.62 1.55 -14.27
N TYR A 414 -34.02 0.35 -13.86
CA TYR A 414 -34.98 -0.43 -14.59
C TYR A 414 -36.40 0.22 -14.54
N ARG A 415 -36.94 0.53 -15.71
CA ARG A 415 -38.34 0.91 -15.83
C ARG A 415 -39.18 -0.33 -15.60
N THR A 416 -39.94 -0.35 -14.51
CA THR A 416 -40.66 -1.53 -14.05
C THR A 416 -42.15 -1.31 -14.07
N VAL A 417 -42.91 -2.26 -14.61
CA VAL A 417 -44.37 -2.32 -14.44
C VAL A 417 -44.71 -3.46 -13.49
N MET A 418 -45.63 -3.20 -12.56
CA MET A 418 -46.14 -4.21 -11.65
C MET A 418 -47.62 -4.47 -11.94
N VAL A 419 -47.91 -5.71 -12.32
CA VAL A 419 -49.24 -6.20 -12.65
C VAL A 419 -49.82 -6.89 -11.42
N SER A 420 -50.78 -6.26 -10.77
CA SER A 420 -51.35 -6.77 -9.52
C SER A 420 -52.76 -6.23 -9.25
N ASN A 421 -53.48 -6.86 -8.36
CA ASN A 421 -54.76 -6.40 -7.84
C ASN A 421 -54.61 -5.72 -6.45
N PHE A 422 -53.51 -5.03 -6.22
CA PHE A 422 -53.26 -4.36 -4.96
C PHE A 422 -54.12 -3.12 -4.76
N ASN A 423 -54.63 -2.93 -3.54
CA ASN A 423 -55.24 -1.67 -3.15
C ASN A 423 -54.11 -0.61 -2.91
N MET A 424 -54.52 0.65 -2.74
CA MET A 424 -53.64 1.78 -2.63
C MET A 424 -52.59 1.61 -1.49
N GLY A 425 -52.97 1.05 -0.33
CA GLY A 425 -52.09 0.83 0.79
C GLY A 425 -51.02 -0.25 0.51
N HIS A 426 -51.43 -1.35 -0.13
CA HIS A 426 -50.49 -2.39 -0.55
C HIS A 426 -49.51 -1.86 -1.62
N THR A 427 -50.02 -1.10 -2.61
CA THR A 427 -49.21 -0.49 -3.66
C THR A 427 -48.07 0.37 -3.06
N GLN A 428 -48.43 1.26 -2.11
CA GLN A 428 -47.41 2.12 -1.47
C GLN A 428 -46.39 1.33 -0.68
N LEU A 429 -46.81 0.32 0.10
CA LEU A 429 -45.91 -0.51 0.86
C LEU A 429 -44.94 -1.30 -0.03
N VAL A 430 -45.44 -1.88 -1.13
CA VAL A 430 -44.64 -2.61 -2.11
C VAL A 430 -43.61 -1.68 -2.77
N LYS A 431 -44.05 -0.47 -3.18
CA LYS A 431 -43.17 0.53 -3.77
C LYS A 431 -41.98 0.87 -2.85
N GLU A 432 -42.28 1.20 -1.59
CA GLU A 432 -41.23 1.52 -0.61
C GLU A 432 -40.30 0.33 -0.35
N LYS A 433 -40.85 -0.89 -0.25
CA LYS A 433 -40.04 -2.07 -0.01
C LYS A 433 -39.15 -2.42 -1.19
N ILE A 434 -39.61 -2.35 -2.41
CA ILE A 434 -38.79 -2.59 -3.61
C ILE A 434 -37.72 -1.52 -3.70
N LYS A 435 -38.01 -0.23 -3.57
CA LYS A 435 -37.05 0.86 -3.60
C LYS A 435 -35.92 0.66 -2.56
N LYS A 436 -36.26 0.21 -1.35
CA LYS A 436 -35.30 -0.05 -0.30
C LYS A 436 -34.45 -1.29 -0.57
N SER A 437 -35.03 -2.34 -1.13
CA SER A 437 -34.41 -3.65 -1.27
C SER A 437 -33.75 -3.87 -2.63
N VAL A 438 -34.21 -3.16 -3.67
CA VAL A 438 -33.69 -3.23 -5.05
C VAL A 438 -33.60 -1.80 -5.59
N PRO A 439 -32.52 -1.07 -5.21
CA PRO A 439 -32.35 0.34 -5.58
C PRO A 439 -32.25 0.58 -7.09
N GLU A 440 -32.00 -0.45 -7.87
CA GLU A 440 -31.95 -0.46 -9.33
C GLU A 440 -33.33 -0.22 -9.95
N ILE A 441 -34.41 -0.34 -9.18
CA ILE A 441 -35.80 -0.04 -9.60
C ILE A 441 -36.25 1.27 -8.94
N ASP A 442 -36.19 2.37 -9.67
CA ASP A 442 -36.59 3.68 -9.14
C ASP A 442 -38.11 3.97 -9.43
N GLU A 443 -38.59 3.68 -10.63
CA GLU A 443 -39.95 3.95 -11.03
C GLU A 443 -40.72 2.66 -11.29
N ILE A 444 -41.83 2.49 -10.54
CA ILE A 444 -42.73 1.35 -10.71
C ILE A 444 -44.11 1.85 -11.09
N LYS A 445 -44.57 1.48 -12.28
CA LYS A 445 -45.96 1.70 -12.72
C LYS A 445 -46.80 0.51 -12.30
N PHE A 446 -47.87 0.77 -11.57
CA PHE A 446 -48.85 -0.26 -11.17
C PHE A 446 -49.99 -0.33 -12.15
N VAL A 447 -50.33 -1.55 -12.55
CA VAL A 447 -51.41 -1.83 -13.51
C VAL A 447 -52.26 -2.99 -13.00
N SER A 448 -53.57 -2.91 -13.20
CA SER A 448 -54.45 -4.00 -12.83
C SER A 448 -54.26 -5.21 -13.77
N ILE A 449 -54.57 -6.39 -13.28
CA ILE A 449 -54.41 -7.62 -14.06
C ILE A 449 -55.26 -7.62 -15.33
N HIS A 450 -56.46 -7.02 -15.28
CA HIS A 450 -57.39 -6.99 -16.41
C HIS A 450 -57.07 -5.90 -17.46
N ASP A 451 -56.36 -4.84 -17.07
CA ASP A 451 -55.97 -3.75 -17.99
C ASP A 451 -54.59 -4.00 -18.65
N PHE A 452 -53.81 -4.94 -18.14
CA PHE A 452 -52.48 -5.18 -18.63
C PHE A 452 -52.50 -5.83 -20.02
N LYS A 453 -51.82 -5.17 -20.99
CA LYS A 453 -51.50 -5.71 -22.31
C LYS A 453 -50.02 -5.53 -22.53
N ILE A 454 -49.31 -6.62 -22.82
CA ILE A 454 -47.83 -6.61 -22.94
C ILE A 454 -47.32 -5.62 -23.99
N ALA A 455 -48.09 -5.43 -25.09
CA ALA A 455 -47.75 -4.49 -26.14
C ALA A 455 -47.74 -3.01 -25.71
N ASP A 456 -48.46 -2.66 -24.63
CA ASP A 456 -48.47 -1.28 -24.10
C ASP A 456 -47.24 -0.95 -23.22
N TYR A 457 -46.34 -1.96 -23.01
CA TYR A 457 -45.21 -1.87 -22.12
C TYR A 457 -43.89 -2.36 -22.77
N GLU A 458 -43.75 -2.13 -24.07
CA GLU A 458 -42.53 -2.49 -24.83
C GLU A 458 -41.30 -1.74 -24.31
N ASP A 459 -41.48 -0.50 -23.84
CA ASP A 459 -40.41 0.36 -23.28
C ASP A 459 -40.03 0.04 -21.83
N TYR A 460 -40.61 -0.98 -21.20
CA TYR A 460 -40.30 -1.37 -19.83
C TYR A 460 -39.36 -2.57 -19.80
N ASP A 461 -38.39 -2.48 -18.89
CA ASP A 461 -37.34 -3.48 -18.77
C ASP A 461 -37.79 -4.70 -17.99
N ILE A 462 -38.66 -4.53 -16.99
CA ILE A 462 -39.14 -5.58 -16.10
C ILE A 462 -40.68 -5.52 -15.95
N ILE A 463 -41.29 -6.70 -15.97
CA ILE A 463 -42.69 -6.88 -15.70
C ILE A 463 -42.84 -7.82 -14.49
N ILE A 464 -43.20 -7.28 -13.33
CA ILE A 464 -43.48 -8.07 -12.13
C ILE A 464 -44.98 -8.42 -12.12
N SER A 465 -45.30 -9.71 -12.09
CA SER A 465 -46.66 -10.18 -11.97
C SER A 465 -46.91 -10.93 -10.67
N THR A 466 -48.02 -10.67 -10.00
CA THR A 466 -48.44 -11.45 -8.81
C THR A 466 -49.10 -12.77 -9.13
N GLU A 467 -49.47 -13.00 -10.39
CA GLU A 467 -50.11 -14.23 -10.87
C GLU A 467 -49.39 -14.77 -12.10
N GLU A 468 -49.49 -16.09 -12.32
CA GLU A 468 -48.93 -16.73 -13.50
C GLU A 468 -49.54 -16.13 -14.78
N ARG A 469 -48.68 -15.91 -15.79
CA ARG A 469 -49.04 -15.32 -17.07
C ARG A 469 -48.89 -16.36 -18.17
N LYS A 470 -49.74 -16.25 -19.19
CA LYS A 470 -49.70 -17.10 -20.39
C LYS A 470 -48.65 -16.60 -21.40
N GLU A 471 -48.29 -15.33 -21.32
CA GLU A 471 -47.30 -14.68 -22.17
C GLU A 471 -45.89 -15.20 -21.84
N LYS A 472 -45.17 -15.65 -22.84
CA LYS A 472 -43.77 -16.06 -22.71
C LYS A 472 -42.84 -14.89 -23.07
N ASP A 473 -42.65 -13.97 -22.14
CA ASP A 473 -41.72 -12.85 -22.26
C ASP A 473 -40.65 -12.95 -21.18
N LYS A 474 -39.39 -12.82 -21.57
CA LYS A 474 -38.22 -12.93 -20.63
C LYS A 474 -38.19 -11.82 -19.57
N ARG A 475 -38.89 -10.71 -19.82
CA ARG A 475 -39.02 -9.58 -18.87
C ARG A 475 -40.02 -9.88 -17.74
N ILE A 476 -40.85 -10.90 -17.86
CA ILE A 476 -41.85 -11.25 -16.87
C ILE A 476 -41.26 -12.10 -15.76
N VAL A 477 -41.33 -11.59 -14.54
CA VAL A 477 -41.05 -12.34 -13.33
C VAL A 477 -42.31 -12.49 -12.48
N VAL A 478 -42.67 -13.73 -12.13
CA VAL A 478 -43.84 -14.02 -11.31
C VAL A 478 -43.46 -14.08 -9.85
N ILE A 479 -44.01 -13.15 -9.06
CA ILE A 479 -43.73 -13.05 -7.62
C ILE A 479 -45.07 -12.92 -6.90
N PRO A 480 -45.65 -14.05 -6.44
CA PRO A 480 -46.96 -14.03 -5.78
C PRO A 480 -47.04 -13.18 -4.52
N ASN A 481 -45.90 -13.11 -3.78
CA ASN A 481 -45.81 -12.27 -2.61
C ASN A 481 -44.44 -11.51 -2.57
N ILE A 482 -44.47 -10.30 -3.08
CA ILE A 482 -43.27 -9.42 -3.13
C ILE A 482 -42.90 -8.88 -1.75
N LEU A 483 -43.76 -8.92 -0.75
CA LEU A 483 -43.51 -8.37 0.58
C LEU A 483 -42.72 -9.29 1.48
N ASN A 484 -42.49 -10.56 1.10
CA ASN A 484 -41.60 -11.46 1.84
C ASN A 484 -40.15 -11.42 1.29
N GLU A 485 -39.20 -12.01 2.03
CA GLU A 485 -37.80 -12.07 1.63
C GLU A 485 -37.59 -12.92 0.38
N THR A 486 -38.39 -14.00 0.24
CA THR A 486 -38.34 -14.88 -0.93
C THR A 486 -38.74 -14.13 -2.22
N GLY A 487 -39.74 -13.27 -2.16
CA GLY A 487 -40.17 -12.47 -3.31
C GLY A 487 -39.09 -11.46 -3.76
N ILE A 488 -38.41 -10.82 -2.79
CA ILE A 488 -37.32 -9.90 -3.08
C ILE A 488 -36.09 -10.67 -3.63
N SER A 489 -35.77 -11.83 -3.08
CA SER A 489 -34.66 -12.66 -3.58
C SER A 489 -34.93 -13.20 -5.00
N THR A 490 -36.19 -13.55 -5.30
CA THR A 490 -36.58 -13.96 -6.66
C THR A 490 -36.42 -12.81 -7.66
N LEU A 491 -36.79 -11.58 -7.26
CA LEU A 491 -36.62 -10.39 -8.11
C LEU A 491 -35.15 -10.11 -8.36
N ARG A 492 -34.28 -10.19 -7.33
CA ARG A 492 -32.82 -10.04 -7.47
C ARG A 492 -32.23 -11.09 -8.39
N ALA A 493 -32.56 -12.37 -8.17
CA ALA A 493 -32.09 -13.46 -9.02
C ALA A 493 -32.51 -13.29 -10.49
N HIS A 494 -33.70 -12.72 -10.75
CA HIS A 494 -34.14 -12.41 -12.11
C HIS A 494 -33.30 -11.29 -12.74
N LEU A 495 -32.98 -10.23 -11.98
CA LEU A 495 -32.11 -9.15 -12.44
C LEU A 495 -30.69 -9.64 -12.71
N ASP A 496 -30.15 -10.48 -11.83
CA ASP A 496 -28.83 -11.09 -12.00
C ASP A 496 -28.78 -11.97 -13.25
N ASN A 497 -29.83 -12.75 -13.50
CA ASN A 497 -29.96 -13.55 -14.72
C ASN A 497 -30.10 -12.69 -15.99
N MET A 498 -30.82 -11.56 -15.94
CA MET A 498 -30.89 -10.63 -17.08
C MET A 498 -29.52 -10.03 -17.42
N ASN A 499 -28.70 -9.78 -16.42
CA ASN A 499 -27.33 -9.28 -16.58
C ASN A 499 -26.33 -10.37 -17.02
N SER A 500 -26.62 -11.65 -16.73
CA SER A 500 -25.72 -12.79 -17.02
C SER A 500 -25.97 -13.51 -18.36
N ILE A 501 -26.94 -13.11 -19.16
CA ILE A 501 -27.29 -13.77 -20.45
C ILE A 501 -26.27 -13.52 -21.57
N MET A 502 -25.13 -12.90 -21.28
CA MET A 502 -24.01 -12.85 -22.20
C MET A 502 -22.86 -13.73 -21.69
N ILE A 503 -22.72 -14.94 -22.13
CA ILE A 503 -21.49 -15.74 -22.22
C ILE A 503 -21.73 -17.19 -21.78
N GLU A 504 -22.41 -17.97 -22.60
CA GLU A 504 -22.13 -19.39 -22.76
C GLU A 504 -21.13 -19.55 -23.93
N ASN A 505 -19.87 -19.20 -23.74
CA ASN A 505 -18.82 -19.68 -24.61
C ASN A 505 -18.37 -21.05 -24.09
N ALA A 506 -18.33 -22.04 -24.97
CA ALA A 506 -17.91 -23.39 -24.65
C ALA A 506 -16.45 -23.49 -24.20
N THR A 507 -15.64 -22.52 -24.53
CA THR A 507 -14.20 -22.41 -24.17
C THR A 507 -13.92 -21.21 -23.28
N PRO A 508 -12.93 -21.29 -22.35
CA PRO A 508 -12.53 -20.16 -21.53
C PRO A 508 -12.02 -18.95 -22.34
N PHE A 509 -11.36 -19.21 -23.47
CA PHE A 509 -10.76 -18.16 -24.31
C PHE A 509 -11.23 -18.26 -25.76
N SER A 510 -11.31 -17.11 -26.41
CA SER A 510 -11.69 -16.95 -27.83
C SER A 510 -10.51 -17.29 -28.76
N PRO A 511 -10.77 -17.58 -30.02
CA PRO A 511 -9.74 -17.88 -31.01
C PRO A 511 -8.64 -16.83 -31.14
N GLU A 512 -8.97 -15.56 -30.89
CA GLU A 512 -8.03 -14.44 -30.90
C GLU A 512 -6.94 -14.58 -29.81
N CYS A 513 -7.27 -15.22 -28.68
CA CYS A 513 -6.36 -15.46 -27.58
C CYS A 513 -5.55 -16.76 -27.71
N PHE A 514 -5.91 -17.68 -28.59
CA PHE A 514 -5.27 -19.02 -28.66
C PHE A 514 -3.76 -18.94 -28.90
N ILE A 515 -3.30 -17.96 -29.64
CA ILE A 515 -1.88 -17.76 -29.91
C ILE A 515 -1.05 -17.46 -28.66
N LEU A 516 -1.70 -16.98 -27.59
CA LEU A 516 -1.05 -16.69 -26.32
C LEU A 516 -0.67 -17.96 -25.54
N PHE A 517 -1.32 -19.08 -25.83
CA PHE A 517 -1.11 -20.34 -25.13
C PHE A 517 -0.27 -21.31 -25.92
N SER A 518 0.56 -22.06 -25.23
CA SER A 518 1.32 -23.18 -25.76
C SER A 518 1.46 -24.27 -24.70
N PRO A 519 1.33 -25.56 -25.06
CA PRO A 519 1.50 -26.66 -24.09
C PRO A 519 2.87 -26.64 -23.41
N GLU A 520 3.87 -26.05 -24.02
CA GLU A 520 5.25 -25.96 -23.51
C GLU A 520 5.38 -25.03 -22.30
N PHE A 521 4.44 -24.09 -22.12
CA PHE A 521 4.40 -23.12 -21.02
C PHE A 521 3.31 -23.44 -20.00
N ILE A 522 2.76 -24.67 -20.07
CA ILE A 522 1.73 -25.14 -19.13
C ILE A 522 2.36 -26.19 -18.23
N PHE A 523 2.22 -26.02 -16.94
CA PHE A 523 2.75 -26.90 -15.89
C PHE A 523 1.62 -27.35 -15.00
N THR A 524 1.27 -28.64 -15.04
CA THR A 524 0.28 -29.25 -14.14
C THR A 524 0.99 -30.06 -13.07
N ASP A 525 0.41 -30.12 -11.88
CA ASP A 525 0.98 -30.83 -10.72
C ASP A 525 2.42 -30.36 -10.36
N LEU A 526 2.73 -29.07 -10.58
CA LEU A 526 4.06 -28.51 -10.31
C LEU A 526 4.35 -28.53 -8.80
N GLU A 527 5.44 -29.17 -8.43
CA GLU A 527 5.85 -29.29 -7.03
C GLU A 527 6.98 -28.29 -6.74
N VAL A 528 6.63 -27.19 -6.07
CA VAL A 528 7.53 -26.10 -5.66
C VAL A 528 7.19 -25.66 -4.25
N LYS A 529 8.14 -25.01 -3.57
CA LYS A 529 7.96 -24.55 -2.20
C LYS A 529 7.85 -23.03 -2.07
N THR A 530 8.37 -22.31 -3.03
CA THR A 530 8.41 -20.83 -3.02
C THR A 530 7.99 -20.24 -4.36
N LYS A 531 7.58 -18.96 -4.34
CA LYS A 531 7.24 -18.23 -5.55
C LYS A 531 8.44 -18.08 -6.50
N GLU A 532 9.63 -17.87 -5.94
CA GLU A 532 10.88 -17.73 -6.70
C GLU A 532 11.18 -18.99 -7.51
N GLU A 533 11.02 -20.15 -6.90
CA GLU A 533 11.23 -21.45 -7.55
C GLU A 533 10.21 -21.64 -8.71
N CYS A 534 8.94 -21.32 -8.46
CA CYS A 534 7.88 -21.41 -9.48
C CYS A 534 8.18 -20.49 -10.66
N LEU A 535 8.42 -19.20 -10.39
CA LEU A 535 8.66 -18.19 -11.41
C LEU A 535 9.94 -18.48 -12.22
N LYS A 536 10.96 -19.01 -11.57
CA LYS A 536 12.20 -19.41 -12.23
C LYS A 536 11.97 -20.50 -13.25
N ILE A 537 11.25 -21.58 -12.89
CA ILE A 537 10.93 -22.69 -13.78
C ILE A 537 10.13 -22.18 -14.99
N MET A 538 9.11 -21.37 -14.74
CA MET A 538 8.24 -20.86 -15.81
C MET A 538 8.98 -19.90 -16.73
N SER A 539 9.81 -19.00 -16.20
CA SER A 539 10.59 -18.04 -16.98
C SER A 539 11.67 -18.74 -17.82
N GLN A 540 12.36 -19.73 -17.25
CA GLN A 540 13.37 -20.51 -17.98
C GLN A 540 12.78 -21.24 -19.19
N ALA A 541 11.58 -21.83 -19.04
CA ALA A 541 10.92 -22.48 -20.18
C ALA A 541 10.59 -21.50 -21.32
N MET A 542 10.22 -20.25 -20.98
CA MET A 542 9.97 -19.21 -21.96
C MET A 542 11.26 -18.68 -22.60
N GLU A 543 12.34 -18.57 -21.82
CA GLU A 543 13.66 -18.17 -22.30
C GLU A 543 14.27 -19.20 -23.26
N GLU A 544 14.20 -20.49 -22.93
CA GLU A 544 14.67 -21.59 -23.78
C GLU A 544 14.01 -21.61 -25.17
N LYS A 545 12.80 -21.07 -25.28
CA LYS A 545 12.05 -20.92 -26.52
C LYS A 545 12.20 -19.52 -27.13
N HIS A 546 13.06 -18.69 -26.58
CA HIS A 546 13.30 -17.31 -27.05
C HIS A 546 12.05 -16.43 -27.05
N VAL A 547 11.02 -16.77 -26.27
CA VAL A 547 9.81 -15.95 -26.07
C VAL A 547 10.16 -14.70 -25.25
N VAL A 548 11.10 -14.84 -24.33
CA VAL A 548 11.60 -13.75 -23.47
C VAL A 548 13.13 -13.70 -23.51
N THR A 549 13.71 -12.61 -23.03
CA THR A 549 15.16 -12.45 -22.87
C THR A 549 15.64 -13.01 -21.51
N GLU A 550 16.97 -13.11 -21.32
CA GLU A 550 17.60 -13.55 -20.08
C GLU A 550 17.24 -12.66 -18.86
N ASP A 551 16.92 -11.39 -19.10
CA ASP A 551 16.55 -10.43 -18.05
C ASP A 551 15.09 -10.57 -17.56
N PHE A 552 14.28 -11.42 -18.22
CA PHE A 552 12.85 -11.50 -17.93
C PHE A 552 12.57 -11.97 -16.51
N TYR A 553 13.23 -13.03 -16.04
CA TYR A 553 13.04 -13.53 -14.68
C TYR A 553 13.37 -12.46 -13.64
N ASP A 554 14.48 -11.75 -13.81
CA ASP A 554 14.88 -10.69 -12.88
C ASP A 554 13.89 -9.54 -12.89
N SER A 555 13.30 -9.20 -14.04
CA SER A 555 12.26 -8.18 -14.15
C SER A 555 10.96 -8.59 -13.47
N VAL A 556 10.57 -9.88 -13.52
CA VAL A 556 9.42 -10.44 -12.79
C VAL A 556 9.68 -10.37 -11.29
N MET A 557 10.87 -10.75 -10.84
CA MET A 557 11.23 -10.73 -9.41
C MET A 557 11.34 -9.30 -8.86
N ASP A 558 11.87 -8.36 -9.62
CA ASP A 558 11.89 -6.93 -9.25
C ASP A 558 10.46 -6.42 -9.03
N ARG A 559 9.53 -6.79 -9.89
CA ARG A 559 8.12 -6.42 -9.75
C ARG A 559 7.48 -7.07 -8.53
N GLU A 560 7.65 -8.38 -8.35
CA GLU A 560 7.13 -9.12 -7.18
C GLU A 560 7.68 -8.62 -5.84
N SER A 561 8.88 -8.02 -5.83
CA SER A 561 9.45 -7.40 -4.65
C SER A 561 8.78 -6.07 -4.29
N LYS A 562 8.25 -5.36 -5.27
CA LYS A 562 7.60 -4.05 -5.11
C LYS A 562 6.13 -4.16 -4.79
N THR A 563 5.45 -5.15 -5.39
CA THR A 563 4.02 -5.36 -5.22
C THR A 563 3.65 -6.81 -5.52
N THR A 564 2.85 -7.41 -4.66
CA THR A 564 2.33 -8.75 -4.93
C THR A 564 1.36 -8.74 -6.12
N THR A 565 1.38 -9.79 -6.91
CA THR A 565 0.47 -9.96 -8.05
C THR A 565 -0.68 -10.92 -7.77
N THR A 566 -0.98 -11.20 -6.49
CA THR A 566 -2.13 -12.01 -6.09
C THR A 566 -3.45 -11.26 -6.33
N ILE A 567 -4.42 -11.95 -6.90
CA ILE A 567 -5.72 -11.38 -7.29
C ILE A 567 -6.92 -12.07 -6.64
N GLY A 568 -6.66 -12.82 -5.58
CA GLY A 568 -7.65 -13.61 -4.86
C GLY A 568 -7.94 -14.97 -5.52
N ASN A 569 -8.81 -15.77 -4.89
CA ASN A 569 -9.20 -17.12 -5.30
C ASN A 569 -8.02 -18.11 -5.46
N GLY A 570 -6.87 -17.83 -4.83
CA GLY A 570 -5.67 -18.67 -4.93
C GLY A 570 -4.96 -18.53 -6.28
N VAL A 571 -5.08 -17.38 -6.91
CA VAL A 571 -4.51 -17.08 -8.24
C VAL A 571 -3.54 -15.91 -8.15
N SER A 572 -2.41 -16.03 -8.86
CA SER A 572 -1.40 -14.98 -9.03
C SER A 572 -1.20 -14.69 -10.51
N LEU A 573 -0.91 -13.41 -10.85
CA LEU A 573 -0.76 -12.89 -12.21
C LEU A 573 0.59 -12.17 -12.41
N PRO A 574 1.73 -12.83 -12.13
CA PRO A 574 3.05 -12.21 -12.29
C PRO A 574 3.34 -11.86 -13.75
N HIS A 575 4.09 -10.78 -13.95
CA HIS A 575 4.53 -10.34 -15.27
C HIS A 575 5.86 -9.60 -15.21
N GLY A 576 6.64 -9.70 -16.29
CA GLY A 576 7.92 -9.02 -16.44
C GLY A 576 7.82 -7.72 -17.21
N SER A 577 8.98 -7.06 -17.42
CA SER A 577 9.08 -5.85 -18.23
C SER A 577 8.74 -6.14 -19.69
N LEU A 578 8.02 -5.22 -20.34
CA LEU A 578 7.68 -5.28 -21.76
C LEU A 578 8.92 -5.36 -22.65
N THR A 579 10.04 -4.75 -22.22
CA THR A 579 11.32 -4.76 -22.96
C THR A 579 12.02 -6.10 -22.96
N ALA A 580 11.67 -6.98 -21.99
CA ALA A 580 12.24 -8.32 -21.88
C ALA A 580 11.42 -9.39 -22.64
N VAL A 581 10.41 -8.98 -23.42
CA VAL A 581 9.52 -9.90 -24.14
C VAL A 581 9.70 -9.78 -25.65
N ASN A 582 9.99 -10.91 -26.29
CA ASN A 582 10.12 -11.02 -27.74
C ASN A 582 8.79 -11.40 -28.43
N GLU A 583 7.98 -12.26 -27.78
CA GLU A 583 6.69 -12.73 -28.28
C GLU A 583 5.68 -12.81 -27.11
N SER A 584 4.43 -12.36 -27.36
CA SER A 584 3.39 -12.41 -26.33
C SER A 584 2.95 -13.85 -26.07
N LYS A 585 3.15 -14.33 -24.82
CA LYS A 585 2.73 -15.65 -24.37
C LYS A 585 2.23 -15.59 -22.92
N VAL A 586 1.47 -16.61 -22.53
CA VAL A 586 0.98 -16.82 -21.17
C VAL A 586 1.46 -18.20 -20.69
N GLY A 587 2.24 -18.20 -19.62
CA GLY A 587 2.58 -19.42 -18.91
C GLY A 587 1.54 -19.71 -17.82
N ILE A 588 1.19 -20.98 -17.63
CA ILE A 588 0.22 -21.38 -16.60
C ILE A 588 0.84 -22.49 -15.75
N ALA A 589 0.86 -22.29 -14.44
CA ALA A 589 1.24 -23.33 -13.51
C ALA A 589 0.08 -23.65 -12.55
N ILE A 590 -0.26 -24.94 -12.44
CA ILE A 590 -1.13 -25.49 -11.41
C ILE A 590 -0.22 -26.18 -10.41
N LEU A 591 -0.18 -25.66 -9.19
CA LEU A 591 0.67 -26.18 -8.14
C LEU A 591 0.02 -27.41 -7.49
N LYS A 592 0.82 -28.44 -7.24
CA LYS A 592 0.38 -29.65 -6.57
C LYS A 592 -0.16 -29.35 -5.16
N ASN A 593 0.52 -28.46 -4.43
CA ASN A 593 0.09 -27.93 -3.15
C ASN A 593 0.11 -26.40 -3.22
N PRO A 594 -0.89 -25.70 -2.63
CA PRO A 594 -0.84 -24.27 -2.52
C PRO A 594 0.42 -23.80 -1.76
N ILE A 595 1.05 -22.73 -2.21
CA ILE A 595 2.20 -22.11 -1.54
C ILE A 595 1.82 -20.72 -1.02
N MET A 596 2.52 -20.25 0.00
CA MET A 596 2.41 -18.87 0.46
C MET A 596 3.08 -17.93 -0.58
N TRP A 597 2.27 -17.03 -1.12
CA TRP A 597 2.69 -15.98 -2.02
C TRP A 597 2.50 -14.65 -1.30
N ASP A 598 3.55 -14.22 -0.63
CA ASP A 598 3.50 -13.14 0.35
C ASP A 598 2.44 -13.41 1.46
N ASN A 599 1.25 -12.82 1.38
CA ASN A 599 0.21 -12.94 2.40
C ASN A 599 -0.97 -13.85 1.99
N GLU A 600 -0.97 -14.41 0.78
CA GLU A 600 -2.06 -15.24 0.26
C GLU A 600 -1.58 -16.63 -0.15
N GLN A 601 -2.45 -17.63 -0.04
CA GLN A 601 -2.17 -18.97 -0.61
C GLN A 601 -2.51 -18.99 -2.08
N VAL A 602 -1.54 -19.36 -2.93
CA VAL A 602 -1.68 -19.44 -4.40
C VAL A 602 -1.52 -20.89 -4.84
N GLN A 603 -2.42 -21.34 -5.71
CA GLN A 603 -2.39 -22.64 -6.36
C GLN A 603 -2.29 -22.54 -7.88
N VAL A 604 -2.73 -21.43 -8.47
CA VAL A 604 -2.69 -21.20 -9.92
C VAL A 604 -1.89 -19.95 -10.23
N VAL A 605 -0.92 -20.05 -11.11
CA VAL A 605 -0.07 -18.93 -11.52
C VAL A 605 -0.20 -18.71 -13.03
N PHE A 606 -0.53 -17.48 -13.44
CA PHE A 606 -0.52 -17.04 -14.83
C PHE A 606 0.65 -16.08 -15.02
N LEU A 607 1.77 -16.56 -15.54
CA LEU A 607 2.93 -15.74 -15.88
C LEU A 607 2.73 -15.07 -17.24
N LEU A 608 2.63 -13.76 -17.23
CA LEU A 608 2.37 -12.99 -18.45
C LEU A 608 3.68 -12.46 -19.05
N ALA A 609 3.97 -12.87 -20.29
CA ALA A 609 4.96 -12.27 -21.14
C ALA A 609 4.21 -11.55 -22.26
N PHE A 610 4.05 -10.22 -22.15
CA PHE A 610 3.30 -9.43 -23.12
C PHE A 610 4.18 -8.40 -23.81
N ARG A 611 3.92 -8.19 -25.10
CA ARG A 611 4.53 -7.18 -25.96
C ARG A 611 3.44 -6.28 -26.53
N LEU A 612 3.69 -4.98 -26.59
CA LEU A 612 2.72 -3.97 -27.02
C LEU A 612 3.16 -3.24 -28.28
N SER A 613 3.66 -3.98 -29.28
CA SER A 613 4.23 -3.38 -30.50
C SER A 613 3.20 -3.02 -31.54
N THR A 614 2.05 -3.69 -31.56
CA THR A 614 1.00 -3.50 -32.57
C THR A 614 -0.38 -3.35 -31.93
N ARG A 615 -1.33 -2.75 -32.68
CA ARG A 615 -2.73 -2.61 -32.25
C ARG A 615 -3.39 -3.98 -32.02
N ASP A 616 -3.03 -4.97 -32.85
CA ASP A 616 -3.60 -6.32 -32.76
C ASP A 616 -3.12 -7.04 -31.48
N GLU A 617 -1.85 -6.85 -31.09
CA GLU A 617 -1.33 -7.37 -29.81
C GLU A 617 -2.05 -6.74 -28.64
N ILE A 618 -2.24 -5.41 -28.63
CA ILE A 618 -2.96 -4.69 -27.57
C ILE A 618 -4.41 -5.18 -27.48
N SER A 619 -5.12 -5.31 -28.60
CA SER A 619 -6.50 -5.80 -28.63
C SER A 619 -6.61 -7.24 -28.09
N ARG A 620 -5.66 -8.11 -28.45
CA ARG A 620 -5.60 -9.50 -27.98
C ARG A 620 -5.36 -9.58 -26.47
N ILE A 621 -4.48 -8.74 -25.93
CA ILE A 621 -4.22 -8.69 -24.50
C ILE A 621 -5.45 -8.18 -23.74
N GLN A 622 -6.18 -7.20 -24.26
CA GLN A 622 -7.44 -6.74 -23.68
C GLN A 622 -8.50 -7.85 -23.67
N MET A 623 -8.61 -8.59 -24.78
CA MET A 623 -9.51 -9.75 -24.84
C MET A 623 -9.10 -10.83 -23.84
N PHE A 624 -7.80 -11.13 -23.72
CA PHE A 624 -7.30 -12.06 -22.72
C PHE A 624 -7.73 -11.64 -21.29
N TYR A 625 -7.55 -10.38 -20.91
CA TYR A 625 -7.97 -9.93 -19.57
C TYR A 625 -9.47 -10.06 -19.35
N LYS A 626 -10.31 -9.76 -20.35
CA LYS A 626 -11.76 -9.94 -20.27
C LYS A 626 -12.14 -11.40 -19.97
N GLU A 627 -11.59 -12.30 -20.76
CA GLU A 627 -11.87 -13.74 -20.65
C GLU A 627 -11.24 -14.36 -19.41
N TYR A 628 -10.03 -13.90 -19.03
CA TYR A 628 -9.35 -14.29 -17.83
C TYR A 628 -10.14 -13.92 -16.56
N VAL A 629 -10.67 -12.70 -16.46
CA VAL A 629 -11.53 -12.29 -15.35
C VAL A 629 -12.75 -13.21 -15.26
N THR A 630 -13.40 -13.49 -16.39
CA THR A 630 -14.55 -14.41 -16.46
C THR A 630 -14.21 -15.83 -16.01
N LEU A 631 -13.00 -16.33 -16.36
CA LEU A 631 -12.52 -17.64 -15.94
C LEU A 631 -12.30 -17.72 -14.42
N ILE A 632 -11.64 -16.73 -13.86
CA ILE A 632 -11.27 -16.70 -12.42
C ILE A 632 -12.47 -16.41 -11.51
N ASP A 633 -13.48 -15.68 -11.99
CA ASP A 633 -14.69 -15.38 -11.23
C ASP A 633 -15.66 -16.57 -11.16
N SER A 634 -15.59 -17.48 -12.10
CA SER A 634 -16.38 -18.73 -12.07
C SER A 634 -15.68 -19.79 -11.21
N GLU A 635 -16.22 -20.05 -10.03
CA GLU A 635 -15.70 -21.10 -9.12
C GLU A 635 -15.66 -22.46 -9.83
N GLU A 636 -16.70 -22.77 -10.62
CA GLU A 636 -16.78 -24.02 -11.38
C GLU A 636 -15.65 -24.14 -12.40
N LYS A 637 -15.41 -23.08 -13.22
CA LYS A 637 -14.36 -23.08 -14.24
C LYS A 637 -12.96 -23.11 -13.61
N LEU A 638 -12.77 -22.41 -12.49
CA LEU A 638 -11.50 -22.38 -11.77
C LEU A 638 -11.18 -23.73 -11.14
N GLU A 639 -12.15 -24.38 -10.46
CA GLU A 639 -11.96 -25.69 -9.90
C GLU A 639 -11.75 -26.77 -10.98
N LYS A 640 -12.44 -26.66 -12.11
CA LYS A 640 -12.17 -27.50 -13.28
C LYS A 640 -10.74 -27.33 -13.77
N LEU A 641 -10.24 -26.10 -13.87
CA LEU A 641 -8.86 -25.80 -14.25
C LEU A 641 -7.86 -26.43 -13.26
N LYS A 642 -8.07 -26.28 -11.95
CA LYS A 642 -7.23 -26.85 -10.88
C LYS A 642 -7.21 -28.38 -10.88
N SER A 643 -8.29 -29.03 -11.33
CA SER A 643 -8.41 -30.48 -11.34
C SER A 643 -7.62 -31.18 -12.45
N MET A 644 -7.16 -30.42 -13.48
CA MET A 644 -6.47 -30.98 -14.63
C MET A 644 -5.03 -31.36 -14.31
N LYS A 645 -4.65 -32.57 -14.67
CA LYS A 645 -3.31 -33.14 -14.38
C LYS A 645 -2.42 -33.32 -15.60
N SER A 646 -2.89 -32.91 -16.76
CA SER A 646 -2.14 -33.03 -18.02
C SER A 646 -2.04 -31.67 -18.71
N ASN A 647 -0.81 -31.27 -19.06
CA ASN A 647 -0.54 -30.02 -19.80
C ASN A 647 -1.35 -29.95 -21.11
N ILE A 648 -1.49 -31.08 -21.81
CA ILE A 648 -2.25 -31.17 -23.06
C ILE A 648 -3.76 -31.04 -22.79
N GLU A 649 -4.25 -31.64 -21.74
CA GLU A 649 -5.67 -31.54 -21.35
C GLU A 649 -6.02 -30.10 -20.98
N LEU A 650 -5.19 -29.45 -20.18
CA LEU A 650 -5.35 -28.05 -19.82
C LEU A 650 -5.27 -27.15 -21.06
N TYR A 651 -4.29 -27.35 -21.92
CA TYR A 651 -4.21 -26.60 -23.18
C TYR A 651 -5.48 -26.72 -24.01
N LYS A 652 -5.98 -27.96 -24.21
CA LYS A 652 -7.24 -28.18 -24.94
C LYS A 652 -8.44 -27.47 -24.27
N TYR A 653 -8.52 -27.53 -22.94
CA TYR A 653 -9.59 -26.83 -22.22
C TYR A 653 -9.58 -25.33 -22.45
N LEU A 654 -8.40 -24.73 -22.54
CA LEU A 654 -8.28 -23.30 -22.78
C LEU A 654 -8.71 -22.87 -24.20
N ILE A 655 -8.49 -23.75 -25.22
CA ILE A 655 -8.65 -23.39 -26.64
C ILE A 655 -9.72 -24.20 -27.38
N GLN A 656 -10.31 -25.23 -26.77
CA GLN A 656 -11.35 -26.07 -27.36
C GLN A 656 -12.64 -26.08 -26.53
#